data_33b4c3d7f22225e3ba272b3f38a72646
#
_entry.id   33b4c3d7f22225e3ba272b3f38a72646
#
_cell.length_a   1.000
_cell.length_b   1.000
_cell.length_c   1.000
_cell.angle_alpha   90.00
_cell.angle_beta   90.00
_cell.angle_gamma   90.00
#
_symmetry.space_group_name_H-M   'P 1'
#
loop_
_entity.id
_entity.type
_entity.pdbx_description
1 polymer ?
#
loop_
_entity_poly.entity_id
_entity_poly.type
_entity_poly.pdbx_seq_one_letter_code
_entity_poly.pdbx_strand_id
1 'polypeptide(L)'
;MSSKSVYSRKSNAILLIFIFFFSGFAALIYQVIWQRWLVFYTGISSVSISLIVSAFMAGLGLGYLFGGQIADRVPKNRPIFLFFLAELGIGAFALVSKYILYDWLYVGNILAGDSTFTNYSILFLVLLFPTFLMGLSLPLLSKSFEDKNSKNQASFISLLYFTNTLGAAIGTFVTSFVLIPKIGFEDAVRLGAALNFICALTALYVFFRTKKADNFKIGKQAFTAADIKIDFIWDKGFLFWILQYTLSGFMAISFEIIWFRMLDTMMKSYAVTFSIILTIYLGSMAVGTFVGVRLAKEIKGSKLRFFLNAQYFLYFYTAVSILILHLALTKIPALSPLMVFFKGYDTVNSFKINLLTMAIIPLFLMAIPTFIMGFSFTLSQLIIQDKFENVGRKVGWLQFMNIVGSTIGAWFVTLVGFNSLGSSLTIKLICVLGIFYVFILFKDKRQNIFNYVIMVVLLFTTIFYIPSNTTFWKNLSGVTEDKDFIFSEDETALSSIKIDNKISTVFVNGLGQSFLPMREDYVHIMLGALPLYIHPSPVDIAIIGLGSGCTLYNAGGRNITKQIDCFEVIVNQPKVLEEYVKRTNYDAPTRILNDKRVNMILKDGRYTLYNSSKKYDVIEADALRPKSAYSGNLYSEDYFKLLKSKLKKGGIAISWVPTERIRNGFTNVFPYVYEVVNTLFLGSETPLDFDKLKVLERLEKESLKDFYIKADVDINPILINCINTLKVIQTGKVSNKKEVNSDMWPKDEYDFRAELH
;
A
#
# COMPACT_ATOMS: atom_id res chain seq x y z
N MET A 1 -46.66 0.25 23.80
CA MET A 1 -45.23 0.20 24.27
C MET A 1 -45.05 1.36 25.25
N SER A 2 -44.53 1.13 26.46
CA SER A 2 -44.33 2.19 27.43
C SER A 2 -43.21 3.13 26.95
N SER A 3 -43.28 4.43 27.28
CA SER A 3 -42.26 5.44 26.93
C SER A 3 -40.83 5.02 27.35
N LYS A 4 -40.69 4.31 28.46
CA LYS A 4 -39.44 3.74 28.95
C LYS A 4 -38.82 2.69 27.99
N SER A 5 -39.64 1.86 27.29
CA SER A 5 -39.12 0.85 26.33
C SER A 5 -38.60 1.50 25.04
N VAL A 6 -39.23 2.57 24.58
CA VAL A 6 -38.81 3.32 23.38
C VAL A 6 -37.52 4.08 23.66
N TYR A 7 -37.36 4.69 24.83
CA TYR A 7 -36.15 5.41 25.24
C TYR A 7 -34.94 4.44 25.39
N SER A 8 -35.19 3.26 25.97
CA SER A 8 -34.16 2.22 26.11
C SER A 8 -33.64 1.74 24.74
N ARG A 9 -34.52 1.53 23.75
CA ARG A 9 -34.18 1.09 22.41
C ARG A 9 -33.30 2.14 21.65
N LYS A 10 -33.67 3.43 21.72
CA LYS A 10 -32.89 4.50 21.09
C LYS A 10 -31.50 4.62 21.72
N SER A 11 -31.41 4.54 23.05
CA SER A 11 -30.12 4.58 23.75
C SER A 11 -29.20 3.41 23.36
N ASN A 12 -29.74 2.20 23.24
CA ASN A 12 -28.97 1.02 22.81
C ASN A 12 -28.49 1.15 21.35
N ALA A 13 -29.33 1.68 20.44
CA ALA A 13 -28.93 1.93 19.05
C ALA A 13 -27.76 2.93 18.95
N ILE A 14 -27.80 4.00 19.76
CA ILE A 14 -26.72 5.00 19.81
C ILE A 14 -25.42 4.36 20.30
N LEU A 15 -25.46 3.53 21.35
CA LEU A 15 -24.29 2.82 21.85
C LEU A 15 -23.69 1.90 20.79
N LEU A 16 -24.51 1.13 20.05
CA LEU A 16 -24.06 0.25 18.98
C LEU A 16 -23.41 1.03 17.82
N ILE A 17 -24.00 2.17 17.44
CA ILE A 17 -23.41 3.06 16.43
C ILE A 17 -22.05 3.58 16.90
N PHE A 18 -21.94 3.98 18.18
CA PHE A 18 -20.71 4.53 18.74
C PHE A 18 -19.58 3.49 18.82
N ILE A 19 -19.86 2.28 19.31
CA ILE A 19 -18.84 1.23 19.37
C ILE A 19 -18.42 0.76 17.99
N PHE A 20 -19.28 0.81 16.99
CA PHE A 20 -18.93 0.43 15.63
C PHE A 20 -17.96 1.41 14.95
N PHE A 21 -17.89 2.65 15.42
CA PHE A 21 -16.82 3.59 15.07
C PHE A 21 -15.47 3.05 15.56
N PHE A 22 -15.36 2.61 16.81
CA PHE A 22 -14.10 2.09 17.36
C PHE A 22 -13.71 0.74 16.74
N SER A 23 -14.68 -0.09 16.38
CA SER A 23 -14.43 -1.33 15.63
C SER A 23 -13.79 -1.02 14.28
N GLY A 24 -14.31 -0.04 13.51
CA GLY A 24 -13.70 0.41 12.25
C GLY A 24 -12.34 1.06 12.44
N PHE A 25 -12.15 1.84 13.49
CA PHE A 25 -10.87 2.44 13.84
C PHE A 25 -9.79 1.36 14.10
N ALA A 26 -10.10 0.35 14.92
CA ALA A 26 -9.20 -0.74 15.24
C ALA A 26 -8.88 -1.61 14.00
N ALA A 27 -9.88 -1.88 13.15
CA ALA A 27 -9.70 -2.67 11.94
C ALA A 27 -8.63 -2.08 11.01
N LEU A 28 -8.57 -0.74 10.88
CA LEU A 28 -7.58 -0.07 10.04
C LEU A 28 -6.20 0.05 10.70
N ILE A 29 -6.10 0.07 12.03
CA ILE A 29 -4.81 -0.13 12.70
C ILE A 29 -4.22 -1.47 12.25
N TYR A 30 -5.02 -2.53 12.32
CA TYR A 30 -4.58 -3.88 11.94
C TYR A 30 -4.22 -3.97 10.46
N GLN A 31 -5.06 -3.46 9.57
CA GLN A 31 -4.81 -3.53 8.13
C GLN A 31 -3.48 -2.88 7.76
N VAL A 32 -3.21 -1.68 8.29
CA VAL A 32 -1.96 -0.95 8.03
C VAL A 32 -0.75 -1.72 8.57
N ILE A 33 -0.82 -2.25 9.80
CA ILE A 33 0.34 -2.86 10.47
C ILE A 33 0.55 -4.31 10.03
N TRP A 34 -0.52 -5.13 9.93
CA TRP A 34 -0.38 -6.52 9.49
C TRP A 34 0.16 -6.62 8.07
N GLN A 35 -0.23 -5.71 7.18
CA GLN A 35 0.37 -5.62 5.84
C GLN A 35 1.88 -5.42 5.91
N ARG A 36 2.36 -4.58 6.84
CA ARG A 36 3.80 -4.33 7.06
C ARG A 36 4.53 -5.57 7.58
N TRP A 37 3.95 -6.29 8.54
CA TRP A 37 4.54 -7.53 9.05
C TRP A 37 4.59 -8.64 8.01
N LEU A 38 3.54 -8.78 7.23
CA LEU A 38 3.44 -9.83 6.23
C LEU A 38 4.41 -9.66 5.06
N VAL A 39 4.78 -8.43 4.75
CA VAL A 39 5.81 -8.14 3.74
C VAL A 39 7.17 -8.73 4.12
N PHE A 40 7.51 -8.84 5.40
CA PHE A 40 8.73 -9.54 5.80
C PHE A 40 8.72 -11.02 5.41
N TYR A 41 7.58 -11.66 5.49
CA TYR A 41 7.39 -13.08 5.17
C TYR A 41 7.22 -13.35 3.66
N THR A 42 6.69 -12.42 2.89
CA THR A 42 6.39 -12.61 1.47
C THR A 42 7.34 -11.86 0.53
N GLY A 43 8.11 -10.92 1.07
CA GLY A 43 8.86 -9.93 0.31
C GLY A 43 7.96 -8.79 -0.20
N ILE A 44 8.59 -7.68 -0.57
CA ILE A 44 7.91 -6.56 -1.23
C ILE A 44 7.74 -6.94 -2.70
N SER A 45 6.52 -7.32 -3.07
CA SER A 45 6.14 -7.50 -4.47
C SER A 45 4.66 -7.16 -4.61
N SER A 46 4.25 -6.74 -5.80
CA SER A 46 2.83 -6.48 -6.06
C SER A 46 1.97 -7.72 -5.92
N VAL A 47 2.52 -8.88 -6.25
CA VAL A 47 1.84 -10.16 -6.04
C VAL A 47 1.60 -10.40 -4.54
N SER A 48 2.61 -10.17 -3.71
CA SER A 48 2.49 -10.32 -2.25
C SER A 48 1.44 -9.37 -1.67
N ILE A 49 1.50 -8.09 -2.03
CA ILE A 49 0.53 -7.08 -1.58
C ILE A 49 -0.89 -7.43 -2.04
N SER A 50 -1.05 -7.80 -3.31
CA SER A 50 -2.34 -8.20 -3.87
C SER A 50 -2.94 -9.43 -3.18
N LEU A 51 -2.10 -10.40 -2.80
CA LEU A 51 -2.53 -11.59 -2.05
C LEU A 51 -2.96 -11.26 -0.62
N ILE A 52 -2.23 -10.38 0.07
CA ILE A 52 -2.61 -9.91 1.41
C ILE A 52 -3.97 -9.20 1.35
N VAL A 53 -4.14 -8.28 0.40
CA VAL A 53 -5.41 -7.58 0.18
C VAL A 53 -6.53 -8.56 -0.18
N SER A 54 -6.24 -9.54 -1.05
CA SER A 54 -7.23 -10.57 -1.43
C SER A 54 -7.63 -11.46 -0.25
N ALA A 55 -6.71 -11.79 0.66
CA ALA A 55 -7.02 -12.55 1.88
C ALA A 55 -7.94 -11.74 2.81
N PHE A 56 -7.63 -10.44 3.01
CA PHE A 56 -8.51 -9.54 3.75
C PHE A 56 -9.91 -9.48 3.14
N MET A 57 -10.00 -9.26 1.83
CA MET A 57 -11.25 -9.16 1.11
C MET A 57 -12.05 -10.47 1.16
N ALA A 58 -11.40 -11.61 0.95
CA ALA A 58 -12.06 -12.91 1.01
C ALA A 58 -12.67 -13.18 2.39
N GLY A 59 -11.90 -12.91 3.47
CA GLY A 59 -12.41 -13.06 4.83
C GLY A 59 -13.60 -12.14 5.10
N LEU A 60 -13.47 -10.85 4.78
CA LEU A 60 -14.58 -9.89 4.90
C LEU A 60 -15.82 -10.35 4.10
N GLY A 61 -15.64 -10.77 2.86
CA GLY A 61 -16.72 -11.22 1.97
C GLY A 61 -17.45 -12.44 2.55
N LEU A 62 -16.71 -13.47 2.94
CA LEU A 62 -17.30 -14.65 3.58
C LEU A 62 -17.96 -14.28 4.91
N GLY A 63 -17.34 -13.41 5.71
CA GLY A 63 -17.94 -12.90 6.95
C GLY A 63 -19.28 -12.19 6.70
N TYR A 64 -19.37 -11.33 5.69
CA TYR A 64 -20.63 -10.69 5.30
C TYR A 64 -21.70 -11.72 4.89
N LEU A 65 -21.31 -12.68 4.04
CA LEU A 65 -22.23 -13.71 3.54
C LEU A 65 -22.80 -14.56 4.69
N PHE A 66 -21.94 -15.16 5.49
CA PHE A 66 -22.34 -16.01 6.62
C PHE A 66 -23.02 -15.19 7.73
N GLY A 67 -22.48 -14.00 8.02
CA GLY A 67 -23.07 -13.08 9.00
C GLY A 67 -24.51 -12.72 8.65
N GLY A 68 -24.78 -12.46 7.38
CA GLY A 68 -26.13 -12.20 6.90
C GLY A 68 -27.10 -13.38 7.05
N GLN A 69 -26.63 -14.60 6.73
CA GLN A 69 -27.42 -15.83 6.90
C GLN A 69 -27.72 -16.10 8.38
N ILE A 70 -26.72 -15.97 9.23
CA ILE A 70 -26.83 -16.19 10.67
C ILE A 70 -27.76 -15.14 11.30
N ALA A 71 -27.57 -13.86 10.95
CA ALA A 71 -28.35 -12.76 11.55
C ALA A 71 -29.87 -12.94 11.39
N ASP A 72 -30.31 -13.43 10.24
CA ASP A 72 -31.76 -13.61 9.97
C ASP A 72 -32.36 -14.87 10.59
N ARG A 73 -31.54 -15.87 10.96
CA ARG A 73 -32.01 -17.16 11.52
C ARG A 73 -31.98 -17.21 13.04
N VAL A 74 -31.12 -16.40 13.65
CA VAL A 74 -31.03 -16.40 15.12
C VAL A 74 -32.12 -15.53 15.75
N PRO A 75 -32.55 -15.82 16.99
CA PRO A 75 -33.53 -15.00 17.75
C PRO A 75 -33.04 -13.56 17.91
N LYS A 76 -33.96 -12.60 18.03
CA LYS A 76 -33.80 -11.14 18.02
C LYS A 76 -32.55 -10.58 18.75
N ASN A 77 -32.22 -11.12 19.90
CA ASN A 77 -31.14 -10.58 20.74
C ASN A 77 -29.79 -11.27 20.49
N ARG A 78 -29.76 -12.41 19.79
CA ARG A 78 -28.52 -13.16 19.53
C ARG A 78 -27.55 -12.48 18.58
N PRO A 79 -27.97 -11.68 17.57
CA PRO A 79 -27.02 -10.96 16.72
C PRO A 79 -26.05 -10.06 17.51
N ILE A 80 -26.51 -9.39 18.59
CA ILE A 80 -25.66 -8.57 19.45
C ILE A 80 -24.64 -9.44 20.21
N PHE A 81 -25.06 -10.61 20.68
CA PHE A 81 -24.16 -11.54 21.37
C PHE A 81 -23.11 -12.14 20.41
N LEU A 82 -23.50 -12.43 19.18
CA LEU A 82 -22.56 -12.87 18.15
C LEU A 82 -21.57 -11.76 17.75
N PHE A 83 -22.03 -10.52 17.70
CA PHE A 83 -21.14 -9.35 17.51
C PHE A 83 -20.16 -9.21 18.68
N PHE A 84 -20.60 -9.39 19.94
CA PHE A 84 -19.69 -9.47 21.10
C PHE A 84 -18.60 -10.52 20.88
N LEU A 85 -18.97 -11.73 20.46
CA LEU A 85 -18.01 -12.83 20.24
C LEU A 85 -17.04 -12.50 19.08
N ALA A 86 -17.52 -11.85 18.03
CA ALA A 86 -16.69 -11.42 16.91
C ALA A 86 -15.65 -10.39 17.37
N GLU A 87 -16.04 -9.33 18.06
CA GLU A 87 -15.14 -8.30 18.58
C GLU A 87 -14.13 -8.88 19.59
N LEU A 88 -14.57 -9.80 20.46
CA LEU A 88 -13.70 -10.52 21.38
C LEU A 88 -12.65 -11.34 20.64
N GLY A 89 -13.07 -12.08 19.60
CA GLY A 89 -12.18 -12.90 18.77
C GLY A 89 -11.16 -12.06 17.98
N ILE A 90 -11.60 -10.91 17.41
CA ILE A 90 -10.70 -9.98 16.72
C ILE A 90 -9.65 -9.43 17.69
N GLY A 91 -10.07 -8.94 18.86
CA GLY A 91 -9.16 -8.43 19.89
C GLY A 91 -8.17 -9.49 20.40
N ALA A 92 -8.64 -10.72 20.63
CA ALA A 92 -7.79 -11.82 21.05
C ALA A 92 -6.76 -12.20 19.97
N PHE A 93 -7.17 -12.29 18.70
CA PHE A 93 -6.22 -12.52 17.61
C PHE A 93 -5.21 -11.39 17.51
N ALA A 94 -5.66 -10.14 17.62
CA ALA A 94 -4.77 -8.98 17.53
C ALA A 94 -3.65 -9.02 18.60
N LEU A 95 -3.95 -9.43 19.84
CA LEU A 95 -2.93 -9.58 20.90
C LEU A 95 -1.84 -10.61 20.57
N VAL A 96 -2.21 -11.70 19.88
CA VAL A 96 -1.26 -12.73 19.49
C VAL A 96 -0.71 -12.57 18.08
N SER A 97 -1.19 -11.58 17.33
CA SER A 97 -0.89 -11.43 15.91
C SER A 97 0.58 -11.17 15.62
N LYS A 98 1.30 -10.42 16.48
CA LYS A 98 2.76 -10.25 16.36
C LYS A 98 3.46 -11.61 16.44
N TYR A 99 3.11 -12.40 17.46
CA TYR A 99 3.69 -13.73 17.63
C TYR A 99 3.44 -14.63 16.41
N ILE A 100 2.22 -14.60 15.85
CA ILE A 100 1.85 -15.44 14.70
C ILE A 100 2.51 -14.92 13.42
N LEU A 101 2.29 -13.62 13.09
CA LEU A 101 2.63 -13.07 11.77
C LEU A 101 4.11 -12.71 11.62
N TYR A 102 4.79 -12.36 12.72
CA TYR A 102 6.18 -11.97 12.69
C TYR A 102 7.08 -13.03 13.35
N ASP A 103 6.89 -13.32 14.64
CA ASP A 103 7.83 -14.17 15.37
C ASP A 103 7.77 -15.63 14.87
N TRP A 104 6.60 -16.16 14.58
CA TRP A 104 6.42 -17.56 14.16
C TRP A 104 6.59 -17.75 12.64
N LEU A 105 5.88 -16.96 11.81
CA LEU A 105 5.95 -17.11 10.35
C LEU A 105 7.28 -16.61 9.80
N TYR A 106 7.75 -15.42 10.18
CA TYR A 106 8.96 -14.82 9.62
C TYR A 106 10.22 -15.27 10.40
N VAL A 107 10.37 -14.92 11.68
CA VAL A 107 11.60 -15.19 12.45
C VAL A 107 11.80 -16.67 12.72
N GLY A 108 10.74 -17.40 13.06
CA GLY A 108 10.77 -18.85 13.30
C GLY A 108 10.98 -19.68 12.04
N ASN A 109 10.67 -19.11 10.89
CA ASN A 109 10.74 -19.76 9.57
C ASN A 109 10.15 -21.18 9.54
N ILE A 110 9.15 -21.44 10.39
CA ILE A 110 8.64 -22.78 10.71
C ILE A 110 7.93 -23.42 9.53
N LEU A 111 7.45 -22.58 8.59
CA LEU A 111 6.68 -23.00 7.43
C LEU A 111 7.39 -22.68 6.10
N ALA A 112 8.70 -22.41 6.15
CA ALA A 112 9.51 -22.25 4.96
C ALA A 112 9.55 -23.56 4.18
N GLY A 113 8.55 -23.77 3.38
CA GLY A 113 8.58 -24.77 2.32
C GLY A 113 9.18 -24.12 1.07
N ASP A 114 9.82 -24.92 0.22
CA ASP A 114 10.37 -24.52 -1.08
C ASP A 114 9.28 -23.95 -2.03
N SER A 115 8.01 -24.09 -1.68
CA SER A 115 6.87 -23.68 -2.51
C SER A 115 6.29 -22.33 -2.07
N THR A 116 6.42 -21.34 -2.93
CA THR A 116 5.76 -20.02 -2.82
C THR A 116 4.24 -20.17 -2.60
N PHE A 117 3.61 -21.15 -3.26
CA PHE A 117 2.19 -21.42 -3.12
C PHE A 117 1.80 -21.83 -1.68
N THR A 118 2.61 -22.66 -1.03
CA THR A 118 2.36 -23.08 0.36
C THR A 118 2.41 -21.89 1.30
N ASN A 119 3.44 -21.05 1.18
CA ASN A 119 3.62 -19.87 2.04
C ASN A 119 2.44 -18.89 1.91
N TYR A 120 1.99 -18.64 0.68
CA TYR A 120 0.82 -17.78 0.45
C TYR A 120 -0.49 -18.41 0.94
N SER A 121 -0.66 -19.72 0.82
CA SER A 121 -1.86 -20.40 1.33
C SER A 121 -1.97 -20.32 2.85
N ILE A 122 -0.85 -20.47 3.56
CA ILE A 122 -0.80 -20.33 5.02
C ILE A 122 -1.17 -18.90 5.43
N LEU A 123 -0.55 -17.91 4.80
CA LEU A 123 -0.84 -16.51 5.07
C LEU A 123 -2.31 -16.19 4.83
N PHE A 124 -2.87 -16.69 3.72
CA PHE A 124 -4.28 -16.53 3.39
C PHE A 124 -5.18 -17.09 4.49
N LEU A 125 -4.91 -18.31 4.96
CA LEU A 125 -5.70 -18.96 6.02
C LEU A 125 -5.59 -18.25 7.36
N VAL A 126 -4.39 -17.76 7.73
CA VAL A 126 -4.18 -17.03 8.98
C VAL A 126 -4.95 -15.72 8.99
N LEU A 127 -4.93 -14.96 7.88
CA LEU A 127 -5.68 -13.70 7.77
C LEU A 127 -7.19 -13.91 7.62
N LEU A 128 -7.60 -15.03 7.05
CA LEU A 128 -9.01 -15.34 6.82
C LEU A 128 -9.82 -15.31 8.12
N PHE A 129 -9.26 -15.80 9.22
CA PHE A 129 -9.95 -15.89 10.51
C PHE A 129 -10.36 -14.52 11.07
N PRO A 130 -9.41 -13.57 11.34
CA PRO A 130 -9.81 -12.28 11.93
C PRO A 130 -10.65 -11.45 10.96
N THR A 131 -10.38 -11.50 9.64
CA THR A 131 -11.14 -10.73 8.64
C THR A 131 -12.53 -11.29 8.43
N PHE A 132 -12.72 -12.61 8.55
CA PHE A 132 -14.04 -13.22 8.60
C PHE A 132 -14.88 -12.69 9.78
N LEU A 133 -14.29 -12.61 10.98
CA LEU A 133 -14.96 -12.04 12.15
C LEU A 133 -15.33 -10.56 11.94
N MET A 134 -14.44 -9.77 11.33
CA MET A 134 -14.73 -8.38 10.97
C MET A 134 -15.92 -8.29 10.00
N GLY A 135 -16.00 -9.19 9.01
CA GLY A 135 -17.11 -9.25 8.06
C GLY A 135 -18.45 -9.60 8.67
N LEU A 136 -18.51 -10.36 9.77
CA LEU A 136 -19.74 -10.67 10.47
C LEU A 136 -20.42 -9.42 11.06
N SER A 137 -19.66 -8.40 11.43
CA SER A 137 -20.09 -7.28 12.28
C SER A 137 -21.25 -6.47 11.70
N LEU A 138 -21.16 -6.05 10.43
CA LEU A 138 -22.21 -5.20 9.82
C LEU A 138 -23.57 -5.93 9.66
N PRO A 139 -23.66 -7.14 9.09
CA PRO A 139 -24.94 -7.86 8.99
C PRO A 139 -25.57 -8.14 10.36
N LEU A 140 -24.76 -8.54 11.36
CA LEU A 140 -25.25 -8.81 12.72
C LEU A 140 -25.83 -7.55 13.36
N LEU A 141 -25.10 -6.43 13.30
CA LEU A 141 -25.59 -5.15 13.85
C LEU A 141 -26.77 -4.61 13.06
N SER A 142 -26.82 -4.78 11.74
CA SER A 142 -27.95 -4.37 10.91
C SER A 142 -29.27 -5.04 11.32
N LYS A 143 -29.20 -6.28 11.81
CA LYS A 143 -30.35 -7.03 12.30
C LYS A 143 -30.67 -6.76 13.77
N SER A 144 -29.74 -6.26 14.55
CA SER A 144 -29.91 -6.03 16.00
C SER A 144 -30.93 -4.95 16.32
N PHE A 145 -31.17 -4.02 15.40
CA PHE A 145 -32.16 -2.95 15.54
C PHE A 145 -33.29 -3.16 14.51
N GLU A 146 -34.37 -3.74 14.99
CA GLU A 146 -35.57 -3.92 14.16
C GLU A 146 -36.55 -2.73 14.33
N ASP A 147 -36.74 -1.94 13.26
CA ASP A 147 -37.81 -0.95 13.17
C ASP A 147 -38.85 -1.39 12.11
N LYS A 148 -40.12 -1.34 12.45
CA LYS A 148 -41.22 -1.63 11.50
C LYS A 148 -41.25 -0.67 10.30
N ASN A 149 -40.64 0.49 10.46
CA ASN A 149 -40.50 1.47 9.38
C ASN A 149 -39.20 1.16 8.58
N SER A 150 -39.34 0.70 7.35
CA SER A 150 -38.25 0.35 6.45
C SER A 150 -37.27 1.51 6.22
N LYS A 151 -37.76 2.76 6.21
CA LYS A 151 -36.90 3.95 6.06
C LYS A 151 -36.00 4.17 7.28
N ASN A 152 -36.47 3.85 8.50
CA ASN A 152 -35.67 3.92 9.71
C ASN A 152 -34.61 2.81 9.72
N GLN A 153 -34.98 1.61 9.29
CA GLN A 153 -34.08 0.48 9.16
C GLN A 153 -32.93 0.79 8.18
N ALA A 154 -33.25 1.26 6.98
CA ALA A 154 -32.25 1.66 5.99
C ALA A 154 -31.33 2.77 6.51
N SER A 155 -31.89 3.74 7.25
CA SER A 155 -31.09 4.82 7.87
C SER A 155 -30.16 4.29 8.97
N PHE A 156 -30.61 3.32 9.77
CA PHE A 156 -29.78 2.70 10.79
C PHE A 156 -28.58 1.94 10.17
N ILE A 157 -28.82 1.15 9.12
CA ILE A 157 -27.76 0.46 8.37
C ILE A 157 -26.76 1.47 7.82
N SER A 158 -27.25 2.56 7.24
CA SER A 158 -26.39 3.60 6.68
C SER A 158 -25.60 4.36 7.75
N LEU A 159 -26.18 4.57 8.95
CA LEU A 159 -25.46 5.16 10.09
C LEU A 159 -24.40 4.23 10.64
N LEU A 160 -24.64 2.93 10.71
CA LEU A 160 -23.63 1.95 11.07
C LEU A 160 -22.48 1.98 10.06
N TYR A 161 -22.78 1.97 8.77
CA TYR A 161 -21.77 2.05 7.73
C TYR A 161 -20.98 3.36 7.81
N PHE A 162 -21.64 4.49 7.99
CA PHE A 162 -21.02 5.80 8.18
C PHE A 162 -20.02 5.80 9.34
N THR A 163 -20.46 5.36 10.53
CA THR A 163 -19.61 5.43 11.73
C THR A 163 -18.43 4.48 11.64
N ASN A 164 -18.62 3.30 11.09
CA ASN A 164 -17.52 2.35 10.85
C ASN A 164 -16.50 2.90 9.85
N THR A 165 -16.98 3.43 8.71
CA THR A 165 -16.11 4.01 7.68
C THR A 165 -15.40 5.27 8.17
N LEU A 166 -16.05 6.11 8.97
CA LEU A 166 -15.43 7.28 9.60
C LEU A 166 -14.36 6.84 10.61
N GLY A 167 -14.67 5.83 11.43
CA GLY A 167 -13.70 5.21 12.34
C GLY A 167 -12.49 4.69 11.60
N ALA A 168 -12.70 4.00 10.50
CA ALA A 168 -11.67 3.50 9.61
C ALA A 168 -10.80 4.63 9.05
N ALA A 169 -11.40 5.71 8.53
CA ALA A 169 -10.66 6.86 7.99
C ALA A 169 -9.77 7.53 9.05
N ILE A 170 -10.32 7.81 10.23
CA ILE A 170 -9.59 8.41 11.35
C ILE A 170 -8.54 7.43 11.89
N GLY A 171 -8.86 6.13 11.97
CA GLY A 171 -7.95 5.07 12.37
C GLY A 171 -6.71 5.01 11.49
N THR A 172 -6.89 5.05 10.17
CA THR A 172 -5.77 5.07 9.20
C THR A 172 -4.87 6.29 9.40
N PHE A 173 -5.47 7.48 9.49
CA PHE A 173 -4.72 8.72 9.72
C PHE A 173 -3.94 8.67 11.04
N VAL A 174 -4.63 8.38 12.14
CA VAL A 174 -4.01 8.35 13.47
C VAL A 174 -2.93 7.27 13.57
N THR A 175 -3.12 6.12 12.93
CA THR A 175 -2.12 5.05 12.93
C THR A 175 -0.80 5.52 12.33
N SER A 176 -0.81 6.10 11.13
CA SER A 176 0.43 6.45 10.43
C SER A 176 1.06 7.75 10.92
N PHE A 177 0.24 8.74 11.34
CA PHE A 177 0.77 10.04 11.75
C PHE A 177 1.02 10.17 13.27
N VAL A 178 0.42 9.30 14.09
CA VAL A 178 0.51 9.42 15.55
C VAL A 178 0.99 8.13 16.22
N LEU A 179 0.34 6.99 15.94
CA LEU A 179 0.63 5.76 16.69
C LEU A 179 1.99 5.17 16.29
N ILE A 180 2.21 4.92 15.01
CA ILE A 180 3.49 4.33 14.54
C ILE A 180 4.68 5.22 14.95
N PRO A 181 4.69 6.54 14.70
CA PRO A 181 5.81 7.38 15.12
C PRO A 181 6.07 7.37 16.63
N LYS A 182 5.01 7.32 17.47
CA LYS A 182 5.14 7.47 18.91
C LYS A 182 5.34 6.16 19.68
N ILE A 183 4.65 5.09 19.28
CA ILE A 183 4.59 3.83 20.05
C ILE A 183 4.95 2.58 19.22
N GLY A 184 5.17 2.73 17.91
CA GLY A 184 5.53 1.60 17.01
C GLY A 184 4.34 0.70 16.67
N PHE A 185 4.64 -0.37 15.93
CA PHE A 185 3.60 -1.28 15.41
C PHE A 185 2.94 -2.10 16.52
N GLU A 186 3.73 -2.70 17.41
CA GLU A 186 3.22 -3.64 18.41
C GLU A 186 2.25 -2.98 19.39
N ASP A 187 2.61 -1.84 19.96
CA ASP A 187 1.75 -1.14 20.92
C ASP A 187 0.53 -0.50 20.24
N ALA A 188 0.64 -0.10 18.97
CA ALA A 188 -0.51 0.35 18.20
C ALA A 188 -1.52 -0.79 17.99
N VAL A 189 -1.08 -2.02 17.69
CA VAL A 189 -1.95 -3.21 17.60
C VAL A 189 -2.57 -3.54 18.96
N ARG A 190 -1.82 -3.45 20.05
CA ARG A 190 -2.35 -3.63 21.42
C ARG A 190 -3.44 -2.62 21.75
N LEU A 191 -3.26 -1.36 21.34
CA LEU A 191 -4.30 -0.32 21.48
C LEU A 191 -5.57 -0.71 20.69
N GLY A 192 -5.42 -1.16 19.44
CA GLY A 192 -6.53 -1.68 18.64
C GLY A 192 -7.26 -2.82 19.35
N ALA A 193 -6.53 -3.79 19.93
CA ALA A 193 -7.10 -4.89 20.70
C ALA A 193 -7.89 -4.40 21.93
N ALA A 194 -7.37 -3.43 22.66
CA ALA A 194 -8.08 -2.80 23.77
C ALA A 194 -9.40 -2.16 23.33
N LEU A 195 -9.42 -1.48 22.18
CA LEU A 195 -10.64 -0.91 21.61
C LEU A 195 -11.67 -2.01 21.25
N ASN A 196 -11.25 -3.13 20.65
CA ASN A 196 -12.15 -4.25 20.37
C ASN A 196 -12.72 -4.87 21.66
N PHE A 197 -11.93 -5.01 22.73
CA PHE A 197 -12.46 -5.48 24.02
C PHE A 197 -13.47 -4.51 24.62
N ILE A 198 -13.25 -3.18 24.51
CA ILE A 198 -14.25 -2.18 24.90
C ILE A 198 -15.53 -2.33 24.09
N CYS A 199 -15.41 -2.53 22.75
CA CYS A 199 -16.55 -2.80 21.89
C CYS A 199 -17.30 -4.07 22.30
N ALA A 200 -16.57 -5.16 22.57
CA ALA A 200 -17.14 -6.42 23.03
C ALA A 200 -17.87 -6.27 24.36
N LEU A 201 -17.27 -5.67 25.38
CA LEU A 201 -17.89 -5.47 26.68
C LEU A 201 -19.15 -4.58 26.59
N THR A 202 -19.10 -3.54 25.76
CA THR A 202 -20.26 -2.67 25.53
C THR A 202 -21.38 -3.42 24.81
N ALA A 203 -21.06 -4.25 23.82
CA ALA A 203 -22.05 -5.09 23.15
C ALA A 203 -22.70 -6.10 24.13
N LEU A 204 -21.89 -6.70 25.01
CA LEU A 204 -22.38 -7.61 26.06
C LEU A 204 -23.31 -6.88 27.05
N TYR A 205 -22.96 -5.65 27.45
CA TYR A 205 -23.82 -4.80 28.29
C TYR A 205 -25.19 -4.53 27.60
N VAL A 206 -25.16 -4.14 26.32
CA VAL A 206 -26.38 -3.90 25.54
C VAL A 206 -27.20 -5.18 25.42
N PHE A 207 -26.56 -6.35 25.21
CA PHE A 207 -27.23 -7.64 25.18
C PHE A 207 -28.02 -7.95 26.48
N PHE A 208 -27.38 -7.78 27.64
CA PHE A 208 -28.09 -8.01 28.94
C PHE A 208 -29.17 -7.00 29.19
N ARG A 209 -28.98 -5.75 28.81
CA ARG A 209 -29.99 -4.70 28.96
C ARG A 209 -31.24 -4.96 28.08
N THR A 210 -31.05 -5.43 26.86
CA THR A 210 -32.15 -5.81 25.97
C THR A 210 -32.88 -7.07 26.46
N LYS A 211 -32.16 -8.07 26.96
CA LYS A 211 -32.72 -9.29 27.54
C LYS A 211 -33.62 -9.00 28.74
N LYS A 212 -33.23 -8.07 29.62
CA LYS A 212 -34.03 -7.66 30.79
C LYS A 212 -35.31 -6.90 30.40
N ALA A 213 -35.28 -6.13 29.31
CA ALA A 213 -36.40 -5.31 28.85
C ALA A 213 -37.53 -6.14 28.19
N ASP A 214 -37.20 -7.27 27.56
CA ASP A 214 -38.17 -8.05 26.76
C ASP A 214 -38.81 -9.24 27.50
N ASN A 215 -38.52 -9.49 28.80
CA ASN A 215 -39.03 -10.65 29.60
C ASN A 215 -38.95 -12.00 28.83
N PHE A 216 -37.87 -12.22 28.11
CA PHE A 216 -37.76 -13.26 27.09
C PHE A 216 -37.60 -14.66 27.73
N LYS A 217 -38.61 -15.53 27.56
CA LYS A 217 -38.49 -16.95 27.78
C LYS A 217 -37.53 -17.51 26.73
N ILE A 218 -36.39 -18.07 27.18
CA ILE A 218 -35.43 -18.74 26.31
C ILE A 218 -36.12 -19.98 25.71
N GLY A 219 -36.61 -19.86 24.50
CA GLY A 219 -37.01 -21.05 23.72
C GLY A 219 -35.79 -21.93 23.52
N LYS A 220 -35.94 -23.22 23.85
CA LYS A 220 -34.89 -24.25 23.79
C LYS A 220 -34.46 -24.65 22.37
N GLN A 221 -34.67 -23.82 21.34
CA GLN A 221 -34.12 -24.10 20.02
C GLN A 221 -32.60 -23.87 20.04
N ALA A 222 -31.85 -24.95 20.21
CA ALA A 222 -30.42 -24.95 19.98
C ALA A 222 -30.17 -24.74 18.50
N PHE A 223 -29.42 -23.69 18.17
CA PHE A 223 -28.92 -23.45 16.82
C PHE A 223 -27.83 -24.49 16.53
N THR A 224 -28.07 -25.32 15.52
CA THR A 224 -27.11 -26.35 15.09
C THR A 224 -26.36 -25.88 13.85
N ALA A 225 -25.13 -26.36 13.63
CA ALA A 225 -24.36 -26.08 12.42
C ALA A 225 -25.10 -26.53 11.13
N ALA A 226 -26.00 -27.50 11.23
CA ALA A 226 -26.88 -27.97 10.14
C ALA A 226 -27.90 -26.91 9.69
N ASP A 227 -28.19 -25.90 10.53
CA ASP A 227 -29.09 -24.81 10.20
C ASP A 227 -28.45 -23.72 9.33
N ILE A 228 -27.13 -23.80 9.08
CA ILE A 228 -26.38 -22.84 8.24
C ILE A 228 -26.47 -23.27 6.77
N LYS A 229 -27.62 -23.02 6.14
CA LYS A 229 -27.74 -23.12 4.68
C LYS A 229 -27.56 -21.74 4.05
N ILE A 230 -26.79 -21.68 2.97
CA ILE A 230 -26.66 -20.46 2.17
C ILE A 230 -27.87 -20.37 1.25
N ASP A 231 -28.85 -19.54 1.62
CA ASP A 231 -30.03 -19.31 0.81
C ASP A 231 -29.86 -18.05 -0.04
N PHE A 232 -30.04 -18.19 -1.33
CA PHE A 232 -30.01 -17.06 -2.27
C PHE A 232 -31.43 -16.49 -2.44
N ILE A 233 -31.52 -15.17 -2.58
CA ILE A 233 -32.79 -14.46 -2.81
C ILE A 233 -33.03 -14.37 -4.31
N TRP A 234 -33.86 -15.26 -4.86
CA TRP A 234 -34.22 -15.30 -6.29
C TRP A 234 -35.36 -14.30 -6.59
N ASP A 235 -35.00 -12.99 -6.62
CA ASP A 235 -35.88 -11.93 -7.08
C ASP A 235 -35.17 -11.09 -8.14
N LYS A 236 -35.82 -10.81 -9.28
CA LYS A 236 -35.24 -10.05 -10.39
C LYS A 236 -34.75 -8.65 -9.97
N GLY A 237 -35.50 -8.00 -9.06
CA GLY A 237 -35.10 -6.71 -8.52
C GLY A 237 -33.81 -6.81 -7.67
N PHE A 238 -33.70 -7.87 -6.86
CA PHE A 238 -32.52 -8.12 -6.04
C PHE A 238 -31.30 -8.50 -6.89
N LEU A 239 -31.46 -9.29 -7.95
CA LEU A 239 -30.40 -9.62 -8.91
C LEU A 239 -29.82 -8.37 -9.57
N PHE A 240 -30.64 -7.37 -9.90
CA PHE A 240 -30.17 -6.08 -10.38
C PHE A 240 -29.23 -5.42 -9.37
N TRP A 241 -29.57 -5.43 -8.08
CA TRP A 241 -28.72 -4.85 -7.04
C TRP A 241 -27.44 -5.65 -6.79
N ILE A 242 -27.48 -6.97 -6.89
CA ILE A 242 -26.29 -7.82 -6.90
C ILE A 242 -25.29 -7.36 -7.97
N LEU A 243 -25.76 -7.21 -9.21
CA LEU A 243 -24.92 -6.72 -10.31
C LEU A 243 -24.39 -5.31 -10.03
N GLN A 244 -25.23 -4.39 -9.51
CA GLN A 244 -24.81 -3.03 -9.17
C GLN A 244 -23.72 -3.00 -8.10
N TYR A 245 -23.84 -3.82 -7.05
CA TYR A 245 -22.83 -3.89 -6.00
C TYR A 245 -21.52 -4.52 -6.49
N THR A 246 -21.60 -5.54 -7.35
CA THR A 246 -20.42 -6.13 -8.00
C THR A 246 -19.69 -5.09 -8.85
N LEU A 247 -20.43 -4.37 -9.71
CA LEU A 247 -19.84 -3.32 -10.55
C LEU A 247 -19.31 -2.14 -9.72
N SER A 248 -20.00 -1.77 -8.63
CA SER A 248 -19.53 -0.74 -7.70
C SER A 248 -18.23 -1.14 -7.01
N GLY A 249 -18.11 -2.38 -6.55
CA GLY A 249 -16.87 -2.89 -5.96
C GLY A 249 -15.72 -2.93 -6.97
N PHE A 250 -15.98 -3.46 -8.17
CA PHE A 250 -15.01 -3.46 -9.26
C PHE A 250 -14.46 -2.04 -9.54
N MET A 251 -15.34 -1.08 -9.71
CA MET A 251 -14.98 0.29 -10.01
C MET A 251 -14.23 0.96 -8.84
N ALA A 252 -14.72 0.76 -7.61
CA ALA A 252 -14.17 1.41 -6.41
C ALA A 252 -12.68 1.08 -6.22
N ILE A 253 -12.34 -0.21 -6.20
CA ILE A 253 -10.94 -0.66 -6.04
C ILE A 253 -10.11 -0.36 -7.30
N SER A 254 -10.68 -0.48 -8.49
CA SER A 254 -9.96 -0.15 -9.72
C SER A 254 -9.49 1.31 -9.73
N PHE A 255 -10.35 2.26 -9.38
CA PHE A 255 -9.95 3.66 -9.27
C PHE A 255 -9.00 3.90 -8.10
N GLU A 256 -9.22 3.25 -6.95
CA GLU A 256 -8.35 3.39 -5.78
C GLU A 256 -6.89 3.01 -6.12
N ILE A 257 -6.67 1.87 -6.78
CA ILE A 257 -5.33 1.41 -7.17
C ILE A 257 -4.67 2.36 -8.18
N ILE A 258 -5.44 2.86 -9.16
CA ILE A 258 -4.92 3.80 -10.16
C ILE A 258 -4.60 5.16 -9.52
N TRP A 259 -5.50 5.71 -8.69
CA TRP A 259 -5.24 6.94 -7.95
C TRP A 259 -4.03 6.78 -7.01
N PHE A 260 -3.90 5.60 -6.36
CA PHE A 260 -2.73 5.31 -5.54
C PHE A 260 -1.44 5.41 -6.38
N ARG A 261 -1.36 4.75 -7.53
CA ARG A 261 -0.20 4.80 -8.43
C ARG A 261 0.13 6.23 -8.87
N MET A 262 -0.89 7.00 -9.26
CA MET A 262 -0.71 8.40 -9.67
C MET A 262 -0.19 9.26 -8.52
N LEU A 263 -0.85 9.19 -7.38
CA LEU A 263 -0.54 10.03 -6.22
C LEU A 263 0.78 9.61 -5.54
N ASP A 264 1.09 8.32 -5.50
CA ASP A 264 2.37 7.81 -5.00
C ASP A 264 3.55 8.38 -5.82
N THR A 265 3.41 8.39 -7.16
CA THR A 265 4.38 9.01 -8.04
C THR A 265 4.50 10.53 -7.81
N MET A 266 3.38 11.24 -7.64
CA MET A 266 3.37 12.68 -7.38
C MET A 266 3.89 13.04 -5.99
N MET A 267 3.71 12.19 -4.99
CA MET A 267 4.21 12.34 -3.62
C MET A 267 5.60 11.75 -3.41
N LYS A 268 6.24 11.20 -4.45
CA LYS A 268 7.57 10.58 -4.39
C LYS A 268 7.66 9.42 -3.39
N SER A 269 6.64 8.56 -3.40
CA SER A 269 6.59 7.29 -2.63
C SER A 269 6.89 7.43 -1.14
N TYR A 270 6.34 8.43 -0.48
CA TYR A 270 6.43 8.56 0.98
C TYR A 270 5.67 7.42 1.69
N ALA A 271 6.19 6.98 2.83
CA ALA A 271 5.57 5.94 3.66
C ALA A 271 4.11 6.21 4.04
N VAL A 272 3.73 7.48 4.19
CA VAL A 272 2.38 7.90 4.57
C VAL A 272 1.41 8.08 3.40
N THR A 273 1.88 7.97 2.15
CA THR A 273 1.06 8.17 0.94
C THR A 273 -0.20 7.30 0.98
N PHE A 274 -0.05 6.01 1.27
CA PHE A 274 -1.18 5.08 1.38
C PHE A 274 -2.21 5.55 2.40
N SER A 275 -1.76 6.00 3.56
CA SER A 275 -2.65 6.45 4.63
C SER A 275 -3.37 7.76 4.32
N ILE A 276 -2.73 8.68 3.60
CA ILE A 276 -3.38 9.92 3.13
C ILE A 276 -4.51 9.58 2.16
N ILE A 277 -4.22 8.76 1.17
CA ILE A 277 -5.17 8.36 0.13
C ILE A 277 -6.37 7.64 0.77
N LEU A 278 -6.11 6.66 1.62
CA LEU A 278 -7.16 5.88 2.28
C LEU A 278 -7.99 6.73 3.24
N THR A 279 -7.38 7.70 3.94
CA THR A 279 -8.10 8.65 4.80
C THR A 279 -9.06 9.52 4.00
N ILE A 280 -8.62 10.08 2.87
CA ILE A 280 -9.45 10.92 2.00
C ILE A 280 -10.57 10.07 1.37
N TYR A 281 -10.23 8.88 0.88
CA TYR A 281 -11.17 7.95 0.28
C TYR A 281 -12.32 7.59 1.23
N LEU A 282 -11.97 7.02 2.39
CA LEU A 282 -12.93 6.59 3.40
C LEU A 282 -13.64 7.77 4.07
N GLY A 283 -12.93 8.86 4.34
CA GLY A 283 -13.49 10.06 4.94
C GLY A 283 -14.58 10.68 4.05
N SER A 284 -14.29 10.85 2.77
CA SER A 284 -15.28 11.40 1.82
C SER A 284 -16.47 10.47 1.62
N MET A 285 -16.24 9.15 1.59
CA MET A 285 -17.29 8.15 1.53
C MET A 285 -18.18 8.17 2.78
N ALA A 286 -17.57 8.32 3.96
CA ALA A 286 -18.31 8.49 5.20
C ALA A 286 -19.20 9.75 5.16
N VAL A 287 -18.64 10.90 4.76
CA VAL A 287 -19.41 12.15 4.60
C VAL A 287 -20.56 11.97 3.62
N GLY A 288 -20.34 11.33 2.48
CA GLY A 288 -21.36 11.02 1.49
C GLY A 288 -22.50 10.16 2.07
N THR A 289 -22.14 9.13 2.85
CA THR A 289 -23.13 8.27 3.54
C THR A 289 -23.96 9.06 4.55
N PHE A 290 -23.32 9.91 5.36
CA PHE A 290 -23.98 10.76 6.35
C PHE A 290 -24.96 11.75 5.72
N VAL A 291 -24.55 12.42 4.66
CA VAL A 291 -25.39 13.33 3.89
C VAL A 291 -26.56 12.54 3.27
N GLY A 292 -26.30 11.34 2.76
CA GLY A 292 -27.33 10.44 2.24
C GLY A 292 -28.39 10.10 3.28
N VAL A 293 -28.05 9.83 4.53
CA VAL A 293 -29.01 9.55 5.62
C VAL A 293 -29.99 10.72 5.81
N ARG A 294 -29.55 11.95 5.64
CA ARG A 294 -30.39 13.15 5.78
C ARG A 294 -31.18 13.45 4.51
N LEU A 295 -30.51 13.54 3.38
CA LEU A 295 -31.10 14.06 2.16
C LEU A 295 -31.80 13.02 1.26
N ALA A 296 -31.37 11.75 1.25
CA ALA A 296 -31.93 10.75 0.35
C ALA A 296 -33.43 10.47 0.58
N LYS A 297 -33.94 10.75 1.78
CA LYS A 297 -35.38 10.63 2.12
C LYS A 297 -36.24 11.72 1.47
N GLU A 298 -35.64 12.88 1.24
CA GLU A 298 -36.32 14.08 0.71
C GLU A 298 -36.33 14.13 -0.82
N ILE A 299 -35.59 13.20 -1.47
CA ILE A 299 -35.56 13.14 -2.94
C ILE A 299 -36.94 12.91 -3.50
N LYS A 300 -37.44 13.91 -4.24
CA LYS A 300 -38.71 13.86 -4.97
C LYS A 300 -38.51 13.04 -6.26
N GLY A 301 -39.50 12.19 -6.60
CA GLY A 301 -39.45 11.36 -7.80
C GLY A 301 -38.79 10.00 -7.61
N SER A 302 -38.26 9.42 -8.70
CA SER A 302 -37.63 8.08 -8.68
C SER A 302 -36.24 8.09 -8.05
N LYS A 303 -36.11 7.49 -6.88
CA LYS A 303 -34.80 7.28 -6.22
C LYS A 303 -33.83 6.46 -7.07
N LEU A 304 -34.36 5.47 -7.79
CA LEU A 304 -33.56 4.66 -8.71
C LEU A 304 -32.93 5.51 -9.82
N ARG A 305 -33.72 6.43 -10.41
CA ARG A 305 -33.20 7.33 -11.44
C ARG A 305 -32.10 8.25 -10.87
N PHE A 306 -32.32 8.78 -9.68
CA PHE A 306 -31.30 9.59 -9.01
C PHE A 306 -30.03 8.80 -8.78
N PHE A 307 -30.13 7.54 -8.30
CA PHE A 307 -29.01 6.63 -8.15
C PHE A 307 -28.23 6.43 -9.47
N LEU A 308 -28.94 6.12 -10.56
CA LEU A 308 -28.30 5.88 -11.86
C LEU A 308 -27.61 7.12 -12.40
N ASN A 309 -28.19 8.31 -12.23
CA ASN A 309 -27.54 9.58 -12.60
C ASN A 309 -26.29 9.85 -11.74
N ALA A 310 -26.37 9.57 -10.44
CA ALA A 310 -25.22 9.72 -9.54
C ALA A 310 -24.07 8.77 -9.94
N GLN A 311 -24.40 7.51 -10.32
CA GLN A 311 -23.39 6.58 -10.83
C GLN A 311 -22.76 7.09 -12.14
N TYR A 312 -23.55 7.51 -13.13
CA TYR A 312 -23.01 8.10 -14.35
C TYR A 312 -22.09 9.29 -14.04
N PHE A 313 -22.53 10.23 -13.19
CA PHE A 313 -21.76 11.41 -12.82
C PHE A 313 -20.44 11.05 -12.13
N LEU A 314 -20.38 9.96 -11.36
CA LEU A 314 -19.16 9.46 -10.75
C LEU A 314 -18.10 9.11 -11.81
N TYR A 315 -18.45 8.33 -12.84
CA TYR A 315 -17.53 7.97 -13.92
C TYR A 315 -17.12 9.19 -14.76
N PHE A 316 -18.09 10.05 -15.05
CA PHE A 316 -17.86 11.28 -15.79
C PHE A 316 -16.91 12.23 -15.05
N TYR A 317 -17.17 12.47 -13.74
CA TYR A 317 -16.30 13.32 -12.93
C TYR A 317 -14.87 12.74 -12.81
N THR A 318 -14.74 11.44 -12.65
CA THR A 318 -13.41 10.81 -12.59
C THR A 318 -12.64 11.07 -13.88
N ALA A 319 -13.25 10.92 -15.04
CA ALA A 319 -12.61 11.24 -16.32
C ALA A 319 -12.27 12.73 -16.44
N VAL A 320 -13.21 13.63 -16.08
CA VAL A 320 -13.03 15.08 -16.13
C VAL A 320 -11.94 15.55 -15.17
N SER A 321 -11.89 15.05 -13.94
CA SER A 321 -10.90 15.47 -12.94
C SER A 321 -9.47 15.13 -13.37
N ILE A 322 -9.26 13.98 -13.99
CA ILE A 322 -7.96 13.58 -14.56
C ILE A 322 -7.58 14.47 -15.73
N LEU A 323 -8.52 14.76 -16.63
CA LEU A 323 -8.29 15.67 -17.76
C LEU A 323 -7.96 17.09 -17.27
N ILE A 324 -8.71 17.61 -16.30
CA ILE A 324 -8.47 18.93 -15.71
C ILE A 324 -7.09 18.96 -15.02
N LEU A 325 -6.72 17.93 -14.25
CA LEU A 325 -5.39 17.88 -13.65
C LEU A 325 -4.30 17.96 -14.71
N HIS A 326 -4.41 17.18 -15.77
CA HIS A 326 -3.47 17.20 -16.88
C HIS A 326 -3.37 18.57 -17.54
N LEU A 327 -4.51 19.20 -17.87
CA LEU A 327 -4.54 20.54 -18.44
C LEU A 327 -4.01 21.60 -17.48
N ALA A 328 -4.31 21.49 -16.20
CA ALA A 328 -3.82 22.41 -15.17
C ALA A 328 -2.30 22.39 -15.06
N LEU A 329 -1.70 21.18 -14.99
CA LEU A 329 -0.24 21.03 -14.94
C LEU A 329 0.47 21.59 -16.17
N THR A 330 -0.15 21.50 -17.36
CA THR A 330 0.49 21.90 -18.61
C THR A 330 0.17 23.35 -19.04
N LYS A 331 -0.94 23.94 -18.57
CA LYS A 331 -1.42 25.25 -19.05
C LYS A 331 -1.45 26.34 -17.98
N ILE A 332 -1.39 26.01 -16.69
CA ILE A 332 -1.48 27.00 -15.62
C ILE A 332 -0.08 27.34 -15.10
N PRO A 333 0.46 28.56 -15.40
CA PRO A 333 1.82 28.94 -14.97
C PRO A 333 2.01 28.93 -13.44
N ALA A 334 0.96 29.19 -12.67
CA ALA A 334 1.01 29.16 -11.21
C ALA A 334 1.34 27.77 -10.64
N LEU A 335 1.22 26.69 -11.42
CA LEU A 335 1.58 25.33 -11.05
C LEU A 335 3.00 24.91 -11.52
N SER A 336 3.75 25.82 -12.15
CA SER A 336 5.14 25.53 -12.56
C SER A 336 6.05 25.07 -11.40
N PRO A 337 5.94 25.58 -10.15
CA PRO A 337 6.74 25.06 -9.05
C PRO A 337 6.45 23.56 -8.76
N LEU A 338 5.22 23.11 -9.02
CA LEU A 338 4.85 21.71 -8.88
C LEU A 338 5.50 20.84 -9.96
N MET A 339 5.56 21.35 -11.20
CA MET A 339 6.27 20.65 -12.29
C MET A 339 7.78 20.55 -12.01
N VAL A 340 8.40 21.62 -11.46
CA VAL A 340 9.79 21.58 -11.00
C VAL A 340 9.99 20.54 -9.90
N PHE A 341 9.08 20.48 -8.93
CA PHE A 341 9.11 19.46 -7.87
C PHE A 341 9.01 18.05 -8.44
N PHE A 342 8.09 17.79 -9.38
CA PHE A 342 7.97 16.47 -10.01
C PHE A 342 9.21 16.10 -10.82
N LYS A 343 9.83 17.07 -11.50
CA LYS A 343 11.08 16.85 -12.25
C LYS A 343 12.29 16.59 -11.34
N GLY A 344 12.33 17.23 -10.16
CA GLY A 344 13.49 17.25 -9.28
C GLY A 344 13.81 15.90 -8.62
N TYR A 345 15.09 15.68 -8.36
CA TYR A 345 15.61 14.52 -7.62
C TYR A 345 15.17 14.56 -6.16
N ASP A 346 15.31 15.72 -5.51
CA ASP A 346 15.05 15.87 -4.08
C ASP A 346 13.58 16.16 -3.74
N THR A 347 13.23 15.82 -2.51
CA THR A 347 11.98 16.25 -1.89
C THR A 347 12.13 17.68 -1.39
N VAL A 348 11.52 18.65 -2.08
CA VAL A 348 11.48 20.03 -1.62
C VAL A 348 10.59 20.13 -0.38
N ASN A 349 11.15 20.54 0.74
CA ASN A 349 10.38 20.73 1.99
C ASN A 349 9.63 22.08 1.94
N SER A 350 8.64 22.20 1.05
CA SER A 350 7.80 23.38 0.90
C SER A 350 6.38 23.09 1.36
N PHE A 351 5.90 23.83 2.36
CA PHE A 351 4.52 23.70 2.85
C PHE A 351 3.48 23.80 1.73
N LYS A 352 3.67 24.72 0.77
CA LYS A 352 2.76 24.90 -0.35
C LYS A 352 2.72 23.67 -1.27
N ILE A 353 3.87 23.07 -1.58
CA ILE A 353 3.95 21.88 -2.43
C ILE A 353 3.36 20.68 -1.70
N ASN A 354 3.70 20.50 -0.42
CA ASN A 354 3.13 19.41 0.38
C ASN A 354 1.61 19.54 0.52
N LEU A 355 1.07 20.75 0.73
CA LEU A 355 -0.38 20.99 0.78
C LEU A 355 -1.05 20.63 -0.57
N LEU A 356 -0.45 21.02 -1.69
CA LEU A 356 -0.98 20.69 -3.01
C LEU A 356 -0.96 19.18 -3.28
N THR A 357 0.17 18.52 -3.06
CA THR A 357 0.35 17.10 -3.40
C THR A 357 -0.35 16.16 -2.41
N MET A 358 -0.31 16.45 -1.11
CA MET A 358 -0.83 15.56 -0.07
C MET A 358 -2.29 15.82 0.32
N ALA A 359 -2.86 16.97 -0.04
CA ALA A 359 -4.24 17.29 0.31
C ALA A 359 -5.08 17.73 -0.90
N ILE A 360 -4.72 18.84 -1.56
CA ILE A 360 -5.60 19.47 -2.57
C ILE A 360 -5.81 18.55 -3.78
N ILE A 361 -4.76 18.00 -4.37
CA ILE A 361 -4.86 17.13 -5.54
C ILE A 361 -5.59 15.83 -5.20
N PRO A 362 -5.27 15.10 -4.12
CA PRO A 362 -6.04 13.92 -3.73
C PRO A 362 -7.51 14.23 -3.45
N LEU A 363 -7.83 15.31 -2.75
CA LEU A 363 -9.22 15.75 -2.54
C LEU A 363 -9.93 16.05 -3.85
N PHE A 364 -9.28 16.76 -4.76
CA PHE A 364 -9.85 17.07 -6.08
C PHE A 364 -10.15 15.80 -6.89
N LEU A 365 -9.25 14.84 -6.92
CA LEU A 365 -9.42 13.60 -7.70
C LEU A 365 -10.45 12.64 -7.09
N MET A 366 -10.43 12.50 -5.75
CA MET A 366 -11.07 11.36 -5.09
C MET A 366 -12.30 11.76 -4.28
N ALA A 367 -12.35 12.97 -3.69
CA ALA A 367 -13.38 13.28 -2.70
C ALA A 367 -14.80 13.25 -3.29
N ILE A 368 -15.02 13.77 -4.50
CA ILE A 368 -16.35 13.77 -5.11
C ILE A 368 -16.79 12.38 -5.55
N PRO A 369 -15.98 11.56 -6.25
CA PRO A 369 -16.37 10.19 -6.58
C PRO A 369 -16.68 9.35 -5.33
N THR A 370 -15.83 9.39 -4.32
CA THR A 370 -16.03 8.60 -3.11
C THR A 370 -17.19 9.09 -2.24
N PHE A 371 -17.43 10.39 -2.21
CA PHE A 371 -18.67 10.97 -1.63
C PHE A 371 -19.91 10.38 -2.31
N ILE A 372 -19.93 10.34 -3.65
CA ILE A 372 -21.04 9.77 -4.41
C ILE A 372 -21.22 8.27 -4.12
N MET A 373 -20.12 7.52 -3.96
CA MET A 373 -20.17 6.10 -3.56
C MET A 373 -20.90 5.96 -2.21
N GLY A 374 -20.50 6.74 -1.20
CA GLY A 374 -21.13 6.72 0.12
C GLY A 374 -22.61 7.16 0.09
N PHE A 375 -22.93 8.22 -0.63
CA PHE A 375 -24.30 8.68 -0.83
C PHE A 375 -25.18 7.62 -1.52
N SER A 376 -24.62 7.00 -2.56
CA SER A 376 -25.29 5.93 -3.32
C SER A 376 -25.55 4.67 -2.48
N PHE A 377 -24.66 4.35 -1.54
CA PHE A 377 -24.90 3.26 -0.58
C PHE A 377 -26.18 3.51 0.21
N THR A 378 -26.35 4.69 0.81
CA THR A 378 -27.56 5.04 1.56
C THR A 378 -28.81 5.00 0.68
N LEU A 379 -28.72 5.55 -0.53
CA LEU A 379 -29.85 5.58 -1.47
C LEU A 379 -30.27 4.17 -1.88
N SER A 380 -29.31 3.29 -2.14
CA SER A 380 -29.57 1.88 -2.46
C SER A 380 -30.23 1.14 -1.29
N GLN A 381 -29.76 1.36 -0.06
CA GLN A 381 -30.40 0.76 1.14
C GLN A 381 -31.85 1.20 1.29
N LEU A 382 -32.19 2.47 1.00
CA LEU A 382 -33.59 2.96 1.02
C LEU A 382 -34.48 2.32 -0.03
N ILE A 383 -33.92 1.80 -1.12
CA ILE A 383 -34.67 1.11 -2.18
C ILE A 383 -34.78 -0.38 -1.87
N ILE A 384 -33.69 -1.01 -1.41
CA ILE A 384 -33.58 -2.46 -1.23
C ILE A 384 -34.30 -2.93 0.03
N GLN A 385 -34.31 -2.14 1.10
CA GLN A 385 -34.93 -2.47 2.40
C GLN A 385 -36.40 -2.08 2.44
N ASP A 386 -37.12 -2.27 1.33
CA ASP A 386 -38.56 -2.00 1.21
C ASP A 386 -39.44 -2.93 2.07
N LYS A 387 -38.98 -4.19 2.25
CA LYS A 387 -39.58 -5.19 3.12
C LYS A 387 -38.61 -5.53 4.24
N PHE A 388 -39.19 -5.70 5.42
CA PHE A 388 -38.45 -5.97 6.66
C PHE A 388 -37.84 -7.39 6.71
N GLU A 389 -38.27 -8.27 5.83
CA GLU A 389 -37.78 -9.64 5.75
C GLU A 389 -36.38 -9.72 5.16
N ASN A 390 -35.56 -10.62 5.72
CA ASN A 390 -34.21 -10.93 5.18
C ASN A 390 -33.22 -9.77 5.16
N VAL A 391 -33.28 -8.84 6.11
CA VAL A 391 -32.37 -7.68 6.19
C VAL A 391 -30.91 -8.11 6.26
N GLY A 392 -30.58 -9.06 7.12
CA GLY A 392 -29.22 -9.58 7.28
C GLY A 392 -28.72 -10.23 5.99
N ARG A 393 -29.54 -11.09 5.36
CA ARG A 393 -29.19 -11.75 4.09
C ARG A 393 -29.01 -10.76 2.93
N LYS A 394 -29.90 -9.76 2.82
CA LYS A 394 -29.75 -8.71 1.79
C LYS A 394 -28.44 -7.96 1.95
N VAL A 395 -28.11 -7.48 3.15
CA VAL A 395 -26.85 -6.79 3.43
C VAL A 395 -25.67 -7.72 3.17
N GLY A 396 -25.73 -8.95 3.67
CA GLY A 396 -24.67 -9.95 3.52
C GLY A 396 -24.33 -10.25 2.06
N TRP A 397 -25.34 -10.57 1.22
CA TRP A 397 -25.15 -10.85 -0.20
C TRP A 397 -24.62 -9.64 -0.98
N LEU A 398 -25.15 -8.45 -0.73
CA LEU A 398 -24.72 -7.25 -1.44
C LEU A 398 -23.26 -6.91 -1.12
N GLN A 399 -22.88 -6.97 0.15
CA GLN A 399 -21.49 -6.72 0.54
C GLN A 399 -20.54 -7.81 0.04
N PHE A 400 -20.96 -9.08 0.09
CA PHE A 400 -20.17 -10.17 -0.49
C PHE A 400 -19.91 -9.93 -1.98
N MET A 401 -20.94 -9.58 -2.75
CA MET A 401 -20.80 -9.34 -4.19
C MET A 401 -20.03 -8.05 -4.49
N ASN A 402 -20.08 -7.05 -3.63
CA ASN A 402 -19.20 -5.89 -3.70
C ASN A 402 -17.73 -6.31 -3.53
N ILE A 403 -17.42 -7.17 -2.56
CA ILE A 403 -16.07 -7.71 -2.37
C ILE A 403 -15.61 -8.55 -3.56
N VAL A 404 -16.48 -9.39 -4.14
CA VAL A 404 -16.17 -10.14 -5.36
C VAL A 404 -15.81 -9.19 -6.49
N GLY A 405 -16.60 -8.14 -6.71
CA GLY A 405 -16.30 -7.10 -7.67
C GLY A 405 -14.97 -6.40 -7.40
N SER A 406 -14.71 -6.04 -6.14
CA SER A 406 -13.45 -5.43 -5.70
C SER A 406 -12.24 -6.31 -6.01
N THR A 407 -12.34 -7.60 -5.74
CA THR A 407 -11.26 -8.56 -6.04
C THR A 407 -10.99 -8.66 -7.54
N ILE A 408 -12.03 -8.74 -8.36
CA ILE A 408 -11.92 -8.75 -9.82
C ILE A 408 -11.28 -7.44 -10.32
N GLY A 409 -11.70 -6.29 -9.76
CA GLY A 409 -11.16 -4.98 -10.11
C GLY A 409 -9.68 -4.84 -9.77
N ALA A 410 -9.29 -5.30 -8.59
CA ALA A 410 -7.89 -5.30 -8.18
C ALA A 410 -7.01 -6.12 -9.14
N TRP A 411 -7.43 -7.33 -9.47
CA TRP A 411 -6.69 -8.20 -10.39
C TRP A 411 -6.66 -7.63 -11.82
N PHE A 412 -7.78 -7.10 -12.29
CA PHE A 412 -7.85 -6.49 -13.61
C PHE A 412 -6.85 -5.33 -13.74
N VAL A 413 -6.83 -4.39 -12.79
CA VAL A 413 -5.93 -3.24 -12.86
C VAL A 413 -4.47 -3.65 -12.70
N THR A 414 -4.17 -4.54 -11.74
CA THR A 414 -2.79 -4.93 -11.46
C THR A 414 -2.21 -5.80 -12.57
N LEU A 415 -2.90 -6.88 -12.96
CA LEU A 415 -2.33 -7.87 -13.90
C LEU A 415 -2.50 -7.50 -15.37
N VAL A 416 -3.61 -6.83 -15.73
CA VAL A 416 -3.90 -6.46 -17.11
C VAL A 416 -3.68 -4.97 -17.33
N GLY A 417 -4.20 -4.14 -16.43
CA GLY A 417 -4.16 -2.70 -16.54
C GLY A 417 -2.73 -2.17 -16.64
N PHE A 418 -1.93 -2.39 -15.63
CA PHE A 418 -0.57 -1.83 -15.59
C PHE A 418 0.38 -2.53 -16.55
N ASN A 419 0.31 -3.84 -16.69
CA ASN A 419 1.26 -4.58 -17.52
C ASN A 419 1.03 -4.45 -19.01
N SER A 420 -0.23 -4.39 -19.45
CA SER A 420 -0.56 -4.50 -20.89
C SER A 420 -1.18 -3.23 -21.47
N LEU A 421 -2.00 -2.52 -20.70
CA LEU A 421 -2.77 -1.38 -21.17
C LEU A 421 -2.13 -0.03 -20.80
N GLY A 422 -1.45 0.01 -19.66
CA GLY A 422 -1.01 1.23 -18.99
C GLY A 422 -2.14 1.94 -18.26
N SER A 423 -1.78 2.79 -17.30
CA SER A 423 -2.74 3.51 -16.44
C SER A 423 -3.76 4.33 -17.22
N SER A 424 -3.32 5.06 -18.25
CA SER A 424 -4.21 5.95 -19.01
C SER A 424 -5.32 5.19 -19.73
N LEU A 425 -5.00 4.11 -20.46
CA LEU A 425 -6.00 3.33 -21.17
C LEU A 425 -6.91 2.58 -20.20
N THR A 426 -6.36 2.09 -19.09
CA THR A 426 -7.14 1.42 -18.03
C THR A 426 -8.20 2.37 -17.45
N ILE A 427 -7.85 3.61 -17.15
CA ILE A 427 -8.80 4.64 -16.70
C ILE A 427 -9.91 4.84 -17.74
N LYS A 428 -9.54 5.00 -19.02
CA LYS A 428 -10.49 5.19 -20.12
C LYS A 428 -11.50 4.05 -20.19
N LEU A 429 -11.02 2.81 -20.14
CA LEU A 429 -11.86 1.61 -20.19
C LEU A 429 -12.83 1.52 -18.99
N ILE A 430 -12.35 1.83 -17.79
CA ILE A 430 -13.22 1.84 -16.61
C ILE A 430 -14.27 2.95 -16.73
N CYS A 431 -13.88 4.16 -17.17
CA CYS A 431 -14.83 5.26 -17.33
C CYS A 431 -15.92 4.99 -18.39
N VAL A 432 -15.62 4.20 -19.43
CA VAL A 432 -16.62 3.75 -20.43
C VAL A 432 -17.78 2.99 -19.79
N LEU A 433 -17.55 2.29 -18.66
CA LEU A 433 -18.63 1.60 -17.93
C LEU A 433 -19.75 2.55 -17.49
N GLY A 434 -19.49 3.84 -17.40
CA GLY A 434 -20.51 4.87 -17.17
C GLY A 434 -21.66 4.85 -18.19
N ILE A 435 -21.41 4.38 -19.42
CA ILE A 435 -22.44 4.26 -20.47
C ILE A 435 -23.52 3.24 -20.08
N PHE A 436 -23.15 2.21 -19.34
CA PHE A 436 -24.11 1.22 -18.83
C PHE A 436 -25.26 1.89 -18.08
N TYR A 437 -24.98 2.90 -17.29
CA TYR A 437 -26.00 3.66 -16.55
C TYR A 437 -26.88 4.52 -17.48
N VAL A 438 -26.30 5.09 -18.51
CA VAL A 438 -27.08 5.83 -19.53
C VAL A 438 -28.02 4.89 -20.27
N PHE A 439 -27.55 3.67 -20.60
CA PHE A 439 -28.40 2.66 -21.27
C PHE A 439 -29.57 2.22 -20.40
N ILE A 440 -29.37 2.06 -19.08
CA ILE A 440 -30.48 1.73 -18.15
C ILE A 440 -31.45 2.93 -18.06
N LEU A 441 -30.93 4.15 -17.95
CA LEU A 441 -31.75 5.37 -17.90
C LEU A 441 -32.59 5.55 -19.16
N PHE A 442 -32.05 5.20 -20.34
CA PHE A 442 -32.75 5.25 -21.62
C PHE A 442 -34.01 4.39 -21.68
N LYS A 443 -34.00 3.24 -20.99
CA LYS A 443 -35.21 2.38 -20.90
C LYS A 443 -36.37 3.05 -20.16
N ASP A 444 -36.11 4.08 -19.36
CA ASP A 444 -37.13 4.88 -18.66
C ASP A 444 -37.53 6.07 -19.55
N LYS A 445 -38.48 5.85 -20.47
CA LYS A 445 -38.98 6.75 -21.53
C LYS A 445 -39.44 8.16 -21.09
N ARG A 446 -39.13 8.60 -19.86
CA ARG A 446 -39.60 9.86 -19.28
C ARG A 446 -38.72 11.08 -19.56
N GLN A 447 -37.57 10.91 -20.23
CA GLN A 447 -36.69 12.02 -20.63
C GLN A 447 -36.53 12.08 -22.15
N ASN A 448 -36.16 13.28 -22.65
CA ASN A 448 -35.85 13.47 -24.05
C ASN A 448 -34.57 12.66 -24.40
N ILE A 449 -34.63 11.92 -25.52
CA ILE A 449 -33.48 11.18 -26.08
C ILE A 449 -32.21 12.04 -26.20
N PHE A 450 -32.40 13.33 -26.46
CA PHE A 450 -31.33 14.31 -26.62
C PHE A 450 -30.44 14.41 -25.36
N ASN A 451 -31.01 14.34 -24.15
CA ASN A 451 -30.24 14.35 -22.90
C ASN A 451 -29.32 13.15 -22.79
N TYR A 452 -29.79 11.96 -23.19
CA TYR A 452 -28.97 10.75 -23.17
C TYR A 452 -27.82 10.81 -24.18
N VAL A 453 -28.10 11.34 -25.37
CA VAL A 453 -27.08 11.55 -26.39
C VAL A 453 -26.01 12.54 -25.89
N ILE A 454 -26.40 13.64 -25.24
CA ILE A 454 -25.46 14.57 -24.61
C ILE A 454 -24.60 13.87 -23.56
N MET A 455 -25.18 13.07 -22.67
CA MET A 455 -24.43 12.33 -21.66
C MET A 455 -23.37 11.42 -22.30
N VAL A 456 -23.74 10.66 -23.33
CA VAL A 456 -22.82 9.79 -24.05
C VAL A 456 -21.71 10.59 -24.72
N VAL A 457 -22.07 11.66 -25.45
CA VAL A 457 -21.11 12.52 -26.17
C VAL A 457 -20.14 13.17 -25.19
N LEU A 458 -20.61 13.72 -24.08
CA LEU A 458 -19.75 14.34 -23.07
C LEU A 458 -18.76 13.35 -22.47
N LEU A 459 -19.22 12.14 -22.14
CA LEU A 459 -18.35 11.11 -21.58
C LEU A 459 -17.29 10.67 -22.59
N PHE A 460 -17.68 10.37 -23.84
CA PHE A 460 -16.73 9.97 -24.88
C PHE A 460 -15.75 11.08 -25.23
N THR A 461 -16.21 12.32 -25.36
CA THR A 461 -15.34 13.47 -25.63
C THR A 461 -14.31 13.62 -24.51
N THR A 462 -14.74 13.54 -23.24
CA THR A 462 -13.82 13.63 -22.09
C THR A 462 -12.79 12.51 -22.12
N ILE A 463 -13.22 11.25 -22.31
CA ILE A 463 -12.33 10.09 -22.38
C ILE A 463 -11.33 10.21 -23.55
N PHE A 464 -11.77 10.72 -24.69
CA PHE A 464 -10.93 10.90 -25.86
C PHE A 464 -9.78 11.89 -25.59
N TYR A 465 -10.04 12.97 -24.85
CA TYR A 465 -9.03 13.98 -24.52
C TYR A 465 -8.12 13.60 -23.32
N ILE A 466 -8.39 12.53 -22.57
CA ILE A 466 -7.40 11.99 -21.62
C ILE A 466 -6.14 11.60 -22.42
N PRO A 467 -4.94 12.03 -21.99
CA PRO A 467 -3.72 11.82 -22.77
C PRO A 467 -3.35 10.36 -22.95
N SER A 468 -2.48 10.08 -23.92
CA SER A 468 -1.84 8.75 -24.07
C SER A 468 -1.01 8.40 -22.84
N ASN A 469 -0.67 7.13 -22.63
CA ASN A 469 0.08 6.70 -21.45
C ASN A 469 1.44 7.41 -21.32
N THR A 470 2.14 7.62 -22.43
CA THR A 470 3.41 8.37 -22.45
C THR A 470 3.23 9.82 -22.01
N THR A 471 2.29 10.53 -22.61
CA THR A 471 2.02 11.94 -22.26
C THR A 471 1.48 12.07 -20.83
N PHE A 472 0.70 11.09 -20.37
CA PHE A 472 0.16 11.04 -19.03
C PHE A 472 1.28 10.99 -17.98
N TRP A 473 2.18 10.00 -18.08
CA TRP A 473 3.28 9.86 -17.12
C TRP A 473 4.36 10.92 -17.26
N LYS A 474 4.65 11.36 -18.51
CA LYS A 474 5.57 12.47 -18.75
C LYS A 474 5.16 13.73 -17.98
N ASN A 475 3.89 14.12 -18.09
CA ASN A 475 3.40 15.33 -17.42
C ASN A 475 3.36 15.19 -15.90
N LEU A 476 2.95 14.03 -15.38
CA LEU A 476 3.02 13.74 -13.94
C LEU A 476 4.46 13.63 -13.40
N SER A 477 5.43 13.47 -14.29
CA SER A 477 6.86 13.47 -13.96
C SER A 477 7.54 14.82 -14.13
N GLY A 478 6.81 15.87 -14.54
CA GLY A 478 7.34 17.21 -14.72
C GLY A 478 8.23 17.38 -15.94
N VAL A 479 8.13 16.50 -16.95
CA VAL A 479 8.91 16.56 -18.19
C VAL A 479 8.04 17.13 -19.31
N THR A 480 8.64 17.96 -20.17
CA THR A 480 7.93 18.64 -21.26
C THR A 480 8.08 17.93 -22.60
N GLU A 481 9.25 17.40 -22.91
CA GLU A 481 9.55 16.79 -24.20
C GLU A 481 9.59 15.25 -24.11
N ASP A 482 9.06 14.56 -25.13
CA ASP A 482 9.01 13.10 -25.16
C ASP A 482 10.39 12.45 -25.26
N LYS A 483 11.32 13.13 -25.97
CA LYS A 483 12.70 12.65 -26.10
C LYS A 483 13.45 12.58 -24.77
N ASP A 484 13.08 13.43 -23.79
CA ASP A 484 13.72 13.55 -22.49
C ASP A 484 13.11 12.62 -21.43
N PHE A 485 12.16 11.77 -21.83
CA PHE A 485 11.46 10.86 -20.91
C PHE A 485 11.47 9.42 -21.41
N ILE A 486 12.04 8.54 -20.60
CA ILE A 486 11.92 7.09 -20.74
C ILE A 486 11.14 6.58 -19.56
N PHE A 487 10.22 5.67 -19.78
CA PHE A 487 9.49 5.04 -18.69
C PHE A 487 9.06 3.62 -19.05
N SER A 488 8.84 2.84 -18.02
CA SER A 488 8.16 1.55 -18.09
C SER A 488 7.25 1.41 -16.88
N GLU A 489 6.02 1.00 -17.12
CA GLU A 489 5.02 0.77 -16.11
C GLU A 489 4.67 -0.72 -16.09
N ASP A 490 4.67 -1.31 -14.90
CA ASP A 490 4.17 -2.67 -14.64
C ASP A 490 3.46 -2.74 -13.29
N GLU A 491 3.10 -3.93 -12.84
CA GLU A 491 2.46 -4.12 -11.56
C GLU A 491 3.38 -3.70 -10.39
N THR A 492 4.71 -3.75 -10.54
CA THR A 492 5.64 -3.46 -9.44
C THR A 492 5.80 -1.96 -9.20
N ALA A 493 6.05 -1.20 -10.24
CA ALA A 493 6.28 0.24 -10.14
C ALA A 493 6.15 0.98 -11.48
N LEU A 494 6.25 2.30 -11.40
CA LEU A 494 6.61 3.17 -12.52
C LEU A 494 8.11 3.46 -12.43
N SER A 495 8.90 2.81 -13.29
CA SER A 495 10.32 3.14 -13.49
C SER A 495 10.47 4.16 -14.59
N SER A 496 11.32 5.17 -14.41
CA SER A 496 11.56 6.18 -15.45
C SER A 496 12.95 6.79 -15.37
N ILE A 497 13.41 7.29 -16.52
CA ILE A 497 14.63 8.11 -16.62
C ILE A 497 14.25 9.44 -17.24
N LYS A 498 14.63 10.52 -16.56
CA LYS A 498 14.52 11.88 -17.08
C LYS A 498 15.88 12.26 -17.63
N ILE A 499 15.95 12.37 -18.95
CA ILE A 499 17.19 12.70 -19.67
C ILE A 499 17.39 14.20 -19.58
N ASP A 500 18.60 14.60 -19.19
CA ASP A 500 19.07 15.97 -19.27
C ASP A 500 20.46 15.97 -19.92
N ASN A 501 20.86 17.07 -20.55
CA ASN A 501 22.09 17.18 -21.33
C ASN A 501 23.36 16.90 -20.49
N LYS A 502 23.31 17.12 -19.16
CA LYS A 502 24.43 16.90 -18.26
C LYS A 502 24.25 15.66 -17.40
N ILE A 503 23.12 15.54 -16.71
CA ILE A 503 22.89 14.50 -15.72
C ILE A 503 21.47 13.97 -15.88
N SER A 504 21.34 12.75 -16.36
CA SER A 504 20.07 12.04 -16.39
C SER A 504 19.81 11.39 -15.03
N THR A 505 18.56 11.36 -14.62
CA THR A 505 18.19 10.84 -13.30
C THR A 505 17.23 9.66 -13.45
N VAL A 506 17.50 8.60 -12.73
CA VAL A 506 16.64 7.41 -12.61
C VAL A 506 15.64 7.61 -11.48
N PHE A 507 14.39 7.31 -11.75
CA PHE A 507 13.29 7.44 -10.80
C PHE A 507 12.49 6.14 -10.69
N VAL A 508 12.02 5.86 -9.48
CA VAL A 508 11.01 4.83 -9.20
C VAL A 508 9.85 5.51 -8.46
N ASN A 509 8.64 5.37 -9.00
CA ASN A 509 7.44 6.02 -8.47
C ASN A 509 7.67 7.52 -8.13
N GLY A 510 8.32 8.24 -9.03
CA GLY A 510 8.61 9.68 -8.89
C GLY A 510 9.73 10.04 -7.91
N LEU A 511 10.31 9.08 -7.19
CA LEU A 511 11.44 9.28 -6.30
C LEU A 511 12.75 9.05 -7.05
N GLY A 512 13.65 10.05 -7.02
CA GLY A 512 14.98 9.95 -7.62
C GLY A 512 15.86 8.93 -6.88
N GLN A 513 16.49 8.03 -7.62
CA GLN A 513 17.32 6.96 -7.08
C GLN A 513 18.80 7.22 -7.32
N SER A 514 19.21 7.43 -8.57
CA SER A 514 20.59 7.46 -8.98
C SER A 514 20.76 8.28 -10.26
N PHE A 515 22.01 8.53 -10.66
CA PHE A 515 22.35 9.37 -11.79
C PHE A 515 23.02 8.59 -12.94
N LEU A 516 22.92 9.15 -14.14
CA LEU A 516 23.60 8.73 -15.36
C LEU A 516 24.14 9.96 -16.13
N PRO A 517 25.31 9.90 -16.76
CA PRO A 517 26.25 8.76 -16.79
C PRO A 517 26.85 8.47 -15.40
N MET A 518 27.41 7.27 -15.20
CA MET A 518 27.88 6.78 -13.89
C MET A 518 28.87 7.70 -13.21
N ARG A 519 29.74 8.43 -13.97
CA ARG A 519 30.68 9.40 -13.42
C ARG A 519 30.06 10.51 -12.58
N GLU A 520 28.78 10.78 -12.77
CA GLU A 520 28.00 11.78 -12.01
C GLU A 520 27.43 11.23 -10.71
N ASP A 521 27.59 9.93 -10.47
CA ASP A 521 26.98 9.24 -9.33
C ASP A 521 28.01 8.75 -8.30
N TYR A 522 28.62 9.71 -7.62
CA TYR A 522 29.76 9.49 -6.74
C TYR A 522 29.48 8.49 -5.61
N VAL A 523 28.28 8.57 -5.01
CA VAL A 523 27.88 7.70 -3.89
C VAL A 523 27.82 6.24 -4.33
N HIS A 524 27.16 5.96 -5.47
CA HIS A 524 27.03 4.60 -5.97
C HIS A 524 28.32 4.01 -6.52
N ILE A 525 29.23 4.87 -7.04
CA ILE A 525 30.59 4.42 -7.37
C ILE A 525 31.32 3.93 -6.11
N MET A 526 31.26 4.73 -5.03
CA MET A 526 31.92 4.37 -3.77
C MET A 526 31.30 3.11 -3.14
N LEU A 527 29.98 2.99 -3.12
CA LEU A 527 29.28 1.81 -2.62
C LEU A 527 29.74 0.53 -3.31
N GLY A 528 29.87 0.57 -4.65
CA GLY A 528 30.30 -0.60 -5.41
C GLY A 528 31.79 -0.88 -5.34
N ALA A 529 32.64 0.13 -5.52
CA ALA A 529 34.08 -0.06 -5.66
C ALA A 529 34.83 -0.19 -4.33
N LEU A 530 34.49 0.61 -3.32
CA LEU A 530 35.28 0.70 -2.09
C LEU A 530 35.44 -0.65 -1.36
N PRO A 531 34.35 -1.38 -1.03
CA PRO A 531 34.49 -2.66 -0.33
C PRO A 531 35.24 -3.69 -1.17
N LEU A 532 35.12 -3.60 -2.50
CA LEU A 532 35.80 -4.47 -3.44
C LEU A 532 37.31 -4.43 -3.34
N TYR A 533 37.90 -3.22 -3.19
CA TYR A 533 39.34 -3.04 -3.10
C TYR A 533 39.89 -3.10 -1.66
N ILE A 534 39.05 -2.92 -0.65
CA ILE A 534 39.41 -3.15 0.75
C ILE A 534 39.45 -4.66 1.07
N HIS A 535 38.46 -5.43 0.64
CA HIS A 535 38.44 -6.86 0.88
C HIS A 535 39.58 -7.56 0.09
N PRO A 536 40.38 -8.43 0.73
CA PRO A 536 41.52 -9.07 0.07
C PRO A 536 41.10 -9.94 -1.13
N SER A 537 40.00 -10.68 -1.04
CA SER A 537 39.52 -11.60 -2.07
C SER A 537 38.00 -11.63 -2.18
N PRO A 538 37.34 -10.63 -2.78
CA PRO A 538 35.88 -10.56 -2.91
C PRO A 538 35.40 -11.43 -4.08
N VAL A 539 35.08 -12.70 -3.82
CA VAL A 539 34.67 -13.68 -4.83
C VAL A 539 33.18 -13.65 -5.07
N ASP A 540 32.38 -13.62 -4.00
CA ASP A 540 30.93 -13.60 -4.03
C ASP A 540 30.39 -12.29 -3.45
N ILE A 541 29.63 -11.54 -4.24
CA ILE A 541 29.10 -10.24 -3.89
C ILE A 541 27.58 -10.27 -3.95
N ALA A 542 26.90 -9.62 -3.00
CA ALA A 542 25.48 -9.35 -3.03
C ALA A 542 25.21 -7.85 -3.11
N ILE A 543 24.31 -7.44 -3.99
CA ILE A 543 23.88 -6.05 -4.17
C ILE A 543 22.37 -5.99 -4.04
N ILE A 544 21.88 -5.08 -3.19
CA ILE A 544 20.46 -4.86 -2.96
C ILE A 544 20.02 -3.57 -3.64
N GLY A 545 19.36 -3.70 -4.77
CA GLY A 545 18.94 -2.62 -5.67
C GLY A 545 19.79 -2.53 -6.92
N LEU A 546 19.15 -2.21 -8.04
CA LEU A 546 19.83 -1.97 -9.33
C LEU A 546 20.00 -0.47 -9.61
N GLY A 547 18.96 0.33 -9.37
CA GLY A 547 18.98 1.76 -9.67
C GLY A 547 19.40 2.07 -11.11
N SER A 548 20.47 2.85 -11.30
CA SER A 548 21.10 3.10 -12.60
C SER A 548 22.06 2.00 -13.06
N GLY A 549 22.30 1.00 -12.23
CA GLY A 549 23.35 -0.01 -12.43
C GLY A 549 24.74 0.47 -12.02
N CYS A 550 24.87 1.67 -11.43
CA CYS A 550 26.17 2.26 -11.08
C CYS A 550 26.89 1.44 -10.01
N THR A 551 26.23 1.10 -8.90
CA THR A 551 26.78 0.25 -7.85
C THR A 551 27.18 -1.12 -8.40
N LEU A 552 26.26 -1.75 -9.15
CA LEU A 552 26.49 -3.07 -9.76
C LEU A 552 27.69 -3.04 -10.71
N TYR A 553 27.80 -2.00 -11.55
CA TYR A 553 28.94 -1.84 -12.45
C TYR A 553 30.25 -1.77 -11.66
N ASN A 554 30.31 -0.85 -10.69
CA ASN A 554 31.55 -0.60 -9.95
C ASN A 554 31.95 -1.82 -9.07
N ALA A 555 31.02 -2.63 -8.62
CA ALA A 555 31.27 -3.90 -7.94
C ALA A 555 31.84 -5.00 -8.87
N GLY A 556 31.70 -4.85 -10.19
CA GLY A 556 32.25 -5.78 -11.17
C GLY A 556 33.74 -5.56 -11.53
N GLY A 557 34.41 -4.53 -10.95
CA GLY A 557 35.71 -4.06 -11.41
C GLY A 557 36.89 -5.03 -11.23
N ARG A 558 36.84 -5.97 -10.27
CA ARG A 558 37.95 -6.89 -10.00
C ARG A 558 37.85 -8.21 -10.77
N ASN A 559 39.00 -8.72 -11.22
CA ASN A 559 39.09 -9.99 -11.95
C ASN A 559 38.84 -11.22 -11.07
N ILE A 560 39.06 -11.13 -9.76
CA ILE A 560 38.87 -12.23 -8.80
C ILE A 560 37.38 -12.46 -8.47
N THR A 561 36.52 -11.47 -8.72
CA THR A 561 35.07 -11.58 -8.49
C THR A 561 34.45 -12.58 -9.48
N LYS A 562 33.83 -13.64 -8.96
CA LYS A 562 33.24 -14.72 -9.76
C LYS A 562 31.74 -14.62 -9.90
N GLN A 563 31.06 -14.13 -8.86
CA GLN A 563 29.61 -14.03 -8.87
C GLN A 563 29.13 -12.76 -8.15
N ILE A 564 28.18 -12.09 -8.77
CA ILE A 564 27.50 -10.92 -8.23
C ILE A 564 25.99 -11.20 -8.30
N ASP A 565 25.37 -11.43 -7.17
CA ASP A 565 23.91 -11.55 -7.09
C ASP A 565 23.33 -10.16 -6.87
N CYS A 566 22.60 -9.64 -7.85
CA CYS A 566 21.89 -8.37 -7.77
C CYS A 566 20.39 -8.61 -7.58
N PHE A 567 19.86 -8.14 -6.46
CA PHE A 567 18.47 -8.27 -6.10
C PHE A 567 17.72 -6.98 -6.45
N GLU A 568 16.75 -7.05 -7.36
CA GLU A 568 15.96 -5.89 -7.76
C GLU A 568 14.46 -6.21 -7.66
N VAL A 569 13.72 -5.35 -7.00
CA VAL A 569 12.28 -5.53 -6.79
C VAL A 569 11.45 -5.01 -7.98
N ILE A 570 12.01 -4.09 -8.75
CA ILE A 570 11.36 -3.46 -9.90
C ILE A 570 11.67 -4.26 -11.17
N VAL A 571 10.70 -5.03 -11.64
CA VAL A 571 10.89 -5.98 -12.75
C VAL A 571 11.28 -5.28 -14.05
N ASN A 572 10.75 -4.08 -14.30
CA ASN A 572 11.03 -3.33 -15.53
C ASN A 572 12.26 -2.42 -15.47
N GLN A 573 12.99 -2.37 -14.36
CA GLN A 573 14.17 -1.51 -14.23
C GLN A 573 15.26 -1.81 -15.30
N PRO A 574 15.62 -3.07 -15.60
CA PRO A 574 16.59 -3.35 -16.67
C PRO A 574 16.14 -2.84 -18.04
N LYS A 575 14.85 -2.95 -18.39
CA LYS A 575 14.32 -2.49 -19.69
C LYS A 575 14.46 -0.98 -19.87
N VAL A 576 14.25 -0.22 -18.79
CA VAL A 576 14.39 1.24 -18.83
C VAL A 576 15.85 1.63 -19.07
N LEU A 577 16.80 0.91 -18.48
CA LEU A 577 18.23 1.10 -18.72
C LEU A 577 18.63 0.74 -20.16
N GLU A 578 18.12 -0.36 -20.71
CA GLU A 578 18.34 -0.74 -22.11
C GLU A 578 17.85 0.36 -23.08
N GLU A 579 16.67 0.92 -22.82
CA GLU A 579 16.12 2.00 -23.65
C GLU A 579 16.95 3.29 -23.52
N TYR A 580 17.49 3.58 -22.33
CA TYR A 580 18.41 4.70 -22.12
C TYR A 580 19.68 4.55 -22.96
N VAL A 581 20.27 3.36 -22.97
CA VAL A 581 21.46 3.06 -23.79
C VAL A 581 21.19 3.27 -25.27
N LYS A 582 20.03 2.83 -25.78
CA LYS A 582 19.63 3.03 -27.17
C LYS A 582 19.52 4.51 -27.56
N ARG A 583 19.05 5.36 -26.64
CA ARG A 583 18.86 6.80 -26.91
C ARG A 583 20.13 7.63 -26.74
N THR A 584 21.04 7.23 -25.86
CA THR A 584 22.21 8.03 -25.49
C THR A 584 23.53 7.47 -26.00
N ASN A 585 23.57 6.22 -26.47
CA ASN A 585 24.77 5.45 -26.79
C ASN A 585 25.74 5.24 -25.61
N TYR A 586 25.32 5.51 -24.37
CA TYR A 586 26.08 5.24 -23.15
C TYR A 586 25.81 3.83 -22.66
N ASP A 587 26.67 2.87 -22.99
CA ASP A 587 26.42 1.43 -22.88
C ASP A 587 26.80 0.78 -21.53
N ALA A 588 27.39 1.53 -20.60
CA ALA A 588 27.83 0.99 -19.32
C ALA A 588 26.72 0.22 -18.54
N PRO A 589 25.46 0.69 -18.45
CA PRO A 589 24.41 -0.05 -17.78
C PRO A 589 24.13 -1.43 -18.39
N THR A 590 24.05 -1.53 -19.71
CA THR A 590 23.78 -2.83 -20.38
C THR A 590 25.02 -3.72 -20.40
N ARG A 591 26.21 -3.16 -20.40
CA ARG A 591 27.45 -3.93 -20.33
C ARG A 591 27.52 -4.75 -19.05
N ILE A 592 27.16 -4.18 -17.90
CA ILE A 592 27.16 -4.92 -16.63
C ILE A 592 25.98 -5.89 -16.53
N LEU A 593 24.81 -5.54 -17.06
CA LEU A 593 23.67 -6.45 -17.09
C LEU A 593 23.93 -7.70 -17.93
N ASN A 594 24.80 -7.61 -18.94
CA ASN A 594 25.21 -8.73 -19.79
C ASN A 594 26.50 -9.44 -19.31
N ASP A 595 27.08 -9.03 -18.19
CA ASP A 595 28.24 -9.68 -17.61
C ASP A 595 27.84 -11.06 -17.06
N LYS A 596 28.53 -12.11 -17.51
CA LYS A 596 28.23 -13.51 -17.11
C LYS A 596 28.39 -13.78 -15.61
N ARG A 597 29.08 -12.92 -14.87
CA ARG A 597 29.25 -13.00 -13.42
C ARG A 597 28.02 -12.49 -12.68
N VAL A 598 27.19 -11.69 -13.34
CA VAL A 598 25.99 -11.09 -12.74
C VAL A 598 24.83 -12.05 -12.84
N ASN A 599 24.23 -12.32 -11.70
CA ASN A 599 22.98 -13.04 -11.57
C ASN A 599 21.90 -12.06 -11.11
N MET A 600 21.07 -11.62 -12.07
CA MET A 600 19.96 -10.70 -11.78
C MET A 600 18.78 -11.47 -11.18
N ILE A 601 18.41 -11.15 -9.95
CA ILE A 601 17.33 -11.78 -9.20
C ILE A 601 16.21 -10.76 -8.98
N LEU A 602 15.17 -10.84 -9.77
CA LEU A 602 14.01 -9.92 -9.72
C LEU A 602 13.07 -10.28 -8.57
N LYS A 603 13.56 -10.07 -7.34
CA LYS A 603 12.86 -10.33 -6.08
C LYS A 603 13.35 -9.37 -4.99
N ASP A 604 12.56 -9.25 -3.91
CA ASP A 604 12.96 -8.53 -2.70
C ASP A 604 14.27 -9.09 -2.13
N GLY A 605 15.27 -8.21 -1.98
CA GLY A 605 16.62 -8.58 -1.56
C GLY A 605 16.67 -9.07 -0.11
N ARG A 606 15.95 -8.42 0.81
CA ARG A 606 15.90 -8.84 2.21
C ARG A 606 15.27 -10.23 2.36
N TYR A 607 14.10 -10.42 1.72
CA TYR A 607 13.42 -11.72 1.70
C TYR A 607 14.31 -12.82 1.11
N THR A 608 14.97 -12.54 -0.01
CA THR A 608 15.82 -13.52 -0.70
C THR A 608 17.06 -13.87 0.11
N LEU A 609 17.74 -12.88 0.69
CA LEU A 609 18.86 -13.11 1.60
C LEU A 609 18.43 -13.94 2.82
N TYR A 610 17.29 -13.61 3.41
CA TYR A 610 16.79 -14.32 4.59
C TYR A 610 16.63 -15.82 4.31
N ASN A 611 16.01 -16.17 3.19
CA ASN A 611 15.72 -17.54 2.80
C ASN A 611 16.90 -18.28 2.13
N SER A 612 18.00 -17.59 1.82
CA SER A 612 19.19 -18.17 1.21
C SER A 612 20.16 -18.70 2.25
N SER A 613 20.80 -19.84 2.00
CA SER A 613 21.94 -20.33 2.80
C SER A 613 23.28 -19.73 2.33
N LYS A 614 23.30 -19.02 1.18
CA LYS A 614 24.51 -18.46 0.61
C LYS A 614 25.08 -17.34 1.49
N LYS A 615 26.43 -17.30 1.58
CA LYS A 615 27.18 -16.24 2.24
C LYS A 615 28.08 -15.52 1.26
N TYR A 616 28.34 -14.25 1.54
CA TYR A 616 29.03 -13.34 0.63
C TYR A 616 30.28 -12.75 1.27
N ASP A 617 31.26 -12.39 0.43
CA ASP A 617 32.44 -11.64 0.85
C ASP A 617 32.12 -10.16 1.02
N VAL A 618 31.22 -9.64 0.19
CA VAL A 618 30.71 -8.27 0.27
C VAL A 618 29.19 -8.29 0.14
N ILE A 619 28.50 -7.57 1.01
CA ILE A 619 27.07 -7.27 0.87
C ILE A 619 26.93 -5.75 0.85
N GLU A 620 26.36 -5.25 -0.22
CA GLU A 620 26.07 -3.86 -0.43
C GLU A 620 24.56 -3.64 -0.38
N ALA A 621 24.13 -2.62 0.35
CA ALA A 621 22.75 -2.21 0.40
C ALA A 621 22.62 -0.82 -0.24
N ASP A 622 22.18 -0.79 -1.50
CA ASP A 622 21.79 0.44 -2.20
C ASP A 622 20.41 0.87 -1.71
N ALA A 623 20.44 1.62 -0.64
CA ALA A 623 19.28 1.83 0.17
C ALA A 623 18.44 3.03 -0.28
N LEU A 624 17.13 2.91 -0.05
CA LEU A 624 16.13 3.93 -0.26
C LEU A 624 16.34 5.12 0.69
N ARG A 625 15.70 6.25 0.39
CA ARG A 625 15.64 7.37 1.34
C ARG A 625 14.85 6.97 2.60
N PRO A 626 15.27 7.42 3.79
CA PRO A 626 14.66 6.97 5.06
C PRO A 626 13.14 7.15 5.17
N LYS A 627 12.59 8.18 4.51
CA LYS A 627 11.14 8.48 4.52
C LYS A 627 10.34 7.76 3.43
N SER A 628 11.02 6.98 2.59
CA SER A 628 10.35 6.21 1.54
C SER A 628 9.61 5.02 2.12
N ALA A 629 8.52 4.65 1.47
CA ALA A 629 7.77 3.46 1.85
C ALA A 629 8.67 2.22 1.88
N TYR A 630 8.60 1.47 2.97
CA TYR A 630 9.40 0.27 3.22
C TYR A 630 10.91 0.47 3.42
N SER A 631 11.40 1.69 3.52
CA SER A 631 12.82 1.95 3.81
C SER A 631 13.26 1.34 5.15
N GLY A 632 12.36 1.31 6.15
CA GLY A 632 12.59 0.67 7.44
C GLY A 632 13.01 -0.80 7.34
N ASN A 633 12.60 -1.51 6.26
CA ASN A 633 13.02 -2.89 6.02
C ASN A 633 14.52 -3.04 5.72
N LEU A 634 15.17 -1.98 5.21
CA LEU A 634 16.60 -1.96 4.86
C LEU A 634 17.43 -1.16 5.85
N TYR A 635 16.81 -0.49 6.83
CA TYR A 635 17.48 0.37 7.81
C TYR A 635 17.23 -0.01 9.26
N SER A 636 16.61 -1.19 9.52
CA SER A 636 16.43 -1.69 10.88
C SER A 636 17.69 -2.36 11.41
N GLU A 637 17.88 -2.34 12.73
CA GLU A 637 18.90 -3.13 13.40
C GLU A 637 18.75 -4.65 13.08
N ASP A 638 17.51 -5.11 12.92
CA ASP A 638 17.20 -6.50 12.56
C ASP A 638 17.71 -6.85 11.15
N TYR A 639 17.60 -5.92 10.21
CA TYR A 639 18.18 -6.09 8.88
C TYR A 639 19.72 -6.12 8.92
N PHE A 640 20.36 -5.27 9.69
CA PHE A 640 21.82 -5.30 9.83
C PHE A 640 22.31 -6.60 10.48
N LYS A 641 21.56 -7.19 11.43
CA LYS A 641 21.82 -8.54 11.96
C LYS A 641 21.72 -9.61 10.87
N LEU A 642 20.74 -9.49 9.97
CA LEU A 642 20.63 -10.36 8.80
C LEU A 642 21.86 -10.24 7.91
N LEU A 643 22.27 -9.02 7.52
CA LEU A 643 23.47 -8.79 6.70
C LEU A 643 24.69 -9.47 7.35
N LYS A 644 24.93 -9.20 8.64
CA LYS A 644 26.04 -9.83 9.39
C LYS A 644 26.00 -11.36 9.31
N SER A 645 24.83 -11.97 9.45
CA SER A 645 24.65 -13.44 9.40
C SER A 645 24.98 -14.04 8.03
N LYS A 646 24.85 -13.23 6.94
CA LYS A 646 25.11 -13.64 5.56
C LYS A 646 26.51 -13.31 5.06
N LEU A 647 27.32 -12.66 5.87
CA LEU A 647 28.74 -12.47 5.58
C LEU A 647 29.55 -13.75 5.80
N LYS A 648 30.55 -13.98 4.96
CA LYS A 648 31.65 -14.89 5.20
C LYS A 648 32.58 -14.33 6.28
N LYS A 649 33.48 -15.15 6.82
CA LYS A 649 34.52 -14.68 7.75
C LYS A 649 35.40 -13.62 7.08
N GLY A 650 35.51 -12.43 7.69
CA GLY A 650 36.22 -11.30 7.13
C GLY A 650 35.44 -10.50 6.08
N GLY A 651 34.17 -10.85 5.85
CA GLY A 651 33.32 -10.15 4.90
C GLY A 651 32.93 -8.74 5.33
N ILE A 652 32.52 -7.92 4.38
CA ILE A 652 32.21 -6.51 4.54
C ILE A 652 30.74 -6.26 4.18
N ALA A 653 30.00 -5.62 5.09
CA ALA A 653 28.73 -4.97 4.76
C ALA A 653 28.99 -3.48 4.54
N ILE A 654 28.48 -2.90 3.46
CA ILE A 654 28.50 -1.46 3.22
C ILE A 654 27.10 -0.94 3.01
N SER A 655 26.82 0.23 3.59
CA SER A 655 25.51 0.88 3.47
C SER A 655 25.62 2.40 3.57
N TRP A 656 24.71 3.09 2.91
CA TRP A 656 24.47 4.49 3.19
C TRP A 656 23.78 4.64 4.55
N VAL A 657 24.22 5.59 5.37
CA VAL A 657 23.76 5.78 6.76
C VAL A 657 23.36 7.25 6.98
N PRO A 658 22.16 7.63 6.50
CA PRO A 658 21.75 9.03 6.42
C PRO A 658 21.23 9.61 7.74
N THR A 659 20.96 8.81 8.77
CA THR A 659 20.40 9.30 10.04
C THR A 659 21.11 8.71 11.24
N GLU A 660 21.02 9.41 12.38
CA GLU A 660 21.62 8.94 13.65
C GLU A 660 21.04 7.60 14.13
N ARG A 661 19.74 7.33 13.92
CA ARG A 661 19.11 6.06 14.31
C ARG A 661 19.61 4.88 13.47
N ILE A 662 19.85 5.10 12.19
CA ILE A 662 20.45 4.09 11.30
C ILE A 662 21.90 3.84 11.73
N ARG A 663 22.67 4.91 12.00
CA ARG A 663 24.03 4.85 12.54
C ARG A 663 24.10 4.00 13.81
N ASN A 664 23.19 4.26 14.75
CA ASN A 664 23.12 3.53 16.01
C ASN A 664 22.81 2.05 15.79
N GLY A 665 21.84 1.71 14.94
CA GLY A 665 21.51 0.33 14.59
C GLY A 665 22.68 -0.41 13.94
N PHE A 666 23.43 0.25 13.06
CA PHE A 666 24.61 -0.33 12.40
C PHE A 666 25.73 -0.62 13.42
N THR A 667 26.03 0.35 14.31
CA THR A 667 27.06 0.19 15.37
C THR A 667 26.67 -0.80 16.47
N ASN A 668 25.36 -1.04 16.68
CA ASN A 668 24.91 -2.10 17.61
C ASN A 668 25.17 -3.51 17.06
N VAL A 669 25.36 -3.67 15.77
CA VAL A 669 25.49 -4.97 15.12
C VAL A 669 26.94 -5.33 14.79
N PHE A 670 27.69 -4.41 14.20
CA PHE A 670 29.05 -4.70 13.74
C PHE A 670 30.09 -4.27 14.76
N PRO A 671 31.03 -5.18 15.19
CA PRO A 671 32.08 -4.84 16.14
C PRO A 671 33.15 -3.90 15.56
N TYR A 672 33.35 -3.92 14.25
CA TYR A 672 34.25 -3.00 13.54
C TYR A 672 33.44 -2.18 12.56
N VAL A 673 33.44 -0.85 12.77
CA VAL A 673 32.68 0.09 11.95
C VAL A 673 33.57 1.25 11.52
N TYR A 674 33.54 1.53 10.24
CA TYR A 674 34.32 2.59 9.60
C TYR A 674 33.36 3.49 8.82
N GLU A 675 33.56 4.79 8.94
CA GLU A 675 32.79 5.81 8.21
C GLU A 675 33.67 6.42 7.12
N VAL A 676 33.10 6.58 5.94
CA VAL A 676 33.76 7.22 4.79
C VAL A 676 32.85 8.33 4.26
N VAL A 677 33.43 9.45 3.91
CA VAL A 677 32.73 10.65 3.38
C VAL A 677 31.54 11.08 4.19
N ASN A 678 31.59 10.84 5.51
CA ASN A 678 30.54 11.17 6.51
C ASN A 678 29.17 10.51 6.33
N THR A 679 28.99 9.62 5.35
CA THR A 679 27.67 9.03 5.04
C THR A 679 27.69 7.54 4.73
N LEU A 680 28.82 6.95 4.37
CA LEU A 680 28.94 5.54 4.06
C LEU A 680 29.58 4.79 5.24
N PHE A 681 28.96 3.70 5.65
CA PHE A 681 29.46 2.85 6.72
C PHE A 681 29.86 1.48 6.20
N LEU A 682 31.08 1.05 6.58
CA LEU A 682 31.56 -0.31 6.39
C LEU A 682 31.54 -1.03 7.73
N GLY A 683 30.91 -2.20 7.77
CA GLY A 683 30.83 -3.05 8.95
C GLY A 683 31.43 -4.42 8.71
N SER A 684 32.20 -4.94 9.68
CA SER A 684 32.79 -6.27 9.61
C SER A 684 32.86 -6.91 10.99
N GLU A 685 33.04 -8.24 11.05
CA GLU A 685 33.32 -8.97 12.29
C GLU A 685 34.81 -8.93 12.67
N THR A 686 35.67 -8.56 11.72
CA THR A 686 37.12 -8.48 11.88
C THR A 686 37.64 -7.10 11.47
N PRO A 687 38.80 -6.66 11.96
CA PRO A 687 39.41 -5.41 11.49
C PRO A 687 39.61 -5.40 9.97
N LEU A 688 39.30 -4.27 9.34
CA LEU A 688 39.56 -4.05 7.91
C LEU A 688 40.91 -3.34 7.71
N ASP A 689 41.58 -3.70 6.62
CA ASP A 689 42.87 -3.11 6.23
C ASP A 689 42.67 -2.04 5.17
N PHE A 690 42.82 -0.79 5.57
CA PHE A 690 42.72 0.40 4.71
C PHE A 690 44.07 0.93 4.23
N ASP A 691 45.11 0.07 4.17
CA ASP A 691 46.39 0.47 3.64
C ASP A 691 46.25 0.97 2.19
N LYS A 692 46.52 2.27 1.99
CA LYS A 692 46.38 2.95 0.71
C LYS A 692 47.20 2.29 -0.38
N LEU A 693 48.42 1.86 -0.06
CA LEU A 693 49.32 1.22 -1.05
C LEU A 693 48.70 -0.11 -1.52
N LYS A 694 48.19 -0.91 -0.61
CA LYS A 694 47.52 -2.19 -0.95
C LYS A 694 46.28 -1.98 -1.79
N VAL A 695 45.48 -0.97 -1.46
CA VAL A 695 44.25 -0.66 -2.22
C VAL A 695 44.59 -0.24 -3.64
N LEU A 696 45.58 0.64 -3.80
CA LEU A 696 46.02 1.08 -5.11
C LEU A 696 46.71 -0.05 -5.90
N GLU A 697 47.51 -0.88 -5.24
CA GLU A 697 48.12 -2.06 -5.87
C GLU A 697 47.07 -3.03 -6.41
N ARG A 698 46.00 -3.30 -5.63
CA ARG A 698 44.87 -4.14 -6.08
C ARG A 698 44.14 -3.49 -7.26
N LEU A 699 43.96 -2.17 -7.22
CA LEU A 699 43.35 -1.44 -8.31
C LEU A 699 44.15 -1.55 -9.61
N GLU A 700 45.50 -1.40 -9.53
CA GLU A 700 46.38 -1.47 -10.67
C GLU A 700 46.50 -2.90 -11.23
N LYS A 701 46.72 -3.89 -10.36
CA LYS A 701 47.06 -5.26 -10.77
C LYS A 701 45.86 -6.18 -10.98
N GLU A 702 44.76 -5.93 -10.26
CA GLU A 702 43.61 -6.87 -10.21
C GLU A 702 42.34 -6.31 -10.85
N SER A 703 42.35 -5.07 -11.33
CA SER A 703 41.20 -4.54 -12.08
C SER A 703 41.13 -5.14 -13.48
N LEU A 704 39.91 -5.31 -13.97
CA LEU A 704 39.68 -5.64 -15.38
C LEU A 704 40.17 -4.50 -16.28
N LYS A 705 40.86 -4.83 -17.38
CA LYS A 705 41.43 -3.85 -18.29
C LYS A 705 40.39 -2.86 -18.81
N ASP A 706 40.69 -1.59 -18.70
CA ASP A 706 39.85 -0.47 -19.17
C ASP A 706 38.43 -0.46 -18.60
N PHE A 707 38.16 -1.19 -17.50
CA PHE A 707 36.82 -1.37 -16.97
C PHE A 707 36.16 -0.05 -16.60
N TYR A 708 36.82 0.74 -15.76
CA TYR A 708 36.29 2.02 -15.30
C TYR A 708 36.31 3.09 -16.40
N ILE A 709 37.34 3.09 -17.27
CA ILE A 709 37.42 4.01 -18.42
C ILE A 709 36.21 3.82 -19.35
N LYS A 710 35.78 2.59 -19.57
CA LYS A 710 34.62 2.26 -20.41
C LYS A 710 33.29 2.78 -19.84
N ALA A 711 33.22 3.10 -18.56
CA ALA A 711 32.07 3.74 -17.93
C ALA A 711 32.29 5.25 -17.70
N ASP A 712 33.41 5.80 -18.21
CA ASP A 712 33.78 7.19 -18.02
C ASP A 712 33.96 7.56 -16.53
N VAL A 713 34.49 6.61 -15.73
CA VAL A 713 34.72 6.75 -14.29
C VAL A 713 36.22 6.85 -14.00
N ASP A 714 36.64 7.94 -13.40
CA ASP A 714 37.99 8.05 -12.81
C ASP A 714 37.96 7.56 -11.37
N ILE A 715 38.28 6.27 -11.19
CA ILE A 715 38.15 5.58 -9.91
C ILE A 715 39.27 5.93 -8.92
N ASN A 716 40.47 6.29 -9.39
CA ASN A 716 41.65 6.57 -8.55
C ASN A 716 41.39 7.68 -7.51
N PRO A 717 41.02 8.91 -7.92
CA PRO A 717 40.80 9.99 -6.97
C PRO A 717 39.64 9.67 -6.01
N ILE A 718 38.62 8.88 -6.46
CA ILE A 718 37.49 8.49 -5.63
C ILE A 718 37.95 7.59 -4.48
N LEU A 719 38.69 6.51 -4.75
CA LEU A 719 39.23 5.61 -3.73
C LEU A 719 40.21 6.31 -2.79
N ILE A 720 41.08 7.17 -3.33
CA ILE A 720 42.01 7.96 -2.52
C ILE A 720 41.24 8.87 -1.55
N ASN A 721 40.19 9.54 -2.02
CA ASN A 721 39.35 10.38 -1.17
C ASN A 721 38.64 9.56 -0.09
N CYS A 722 38.12 8.37 -0.41
CA CYS A 722 37.54 7.47 0.56
C CYS A 722 38.52 7.11 1.68
N ILE A 723 39.75 6.77 1.34
CA ILE A 723 40.78 6.40 2.34
C ILE A 723 41.18 7.62 3.18
N ASN A 724 41.35 8.79 2.55
CA ASN A 724 41.73 10.01 3.25
C ASN A 724 40.66 10.55 4.20
N THR A 725 39.38 10.27 3.91
CA THR A 725 38.21 10.70 4.73
C THR A 725 37.78 9.65 5.73
N LEU A 726 38.45 8.50 5.80
CA LEU A 726 38.11 7.38 6.67
C LEU A 726 38.18 7.78 8.13
N LYS A 727 37.12 7.45 8.86
CA LYS A 727 37.03 7.56 10.31
C LYS A 727 36.75 6.19 10.93
N VAL A 728 37.51 5.81 11.93
CA VAL A 728 37.21 4.62 12.72
C VAL A 728 36.17 4.98 13.75
N ILE A 729 34.96 4.40 13.64
CA ILE A 729 33.85 4.67 14.54
C ILE A 729 33.84 3.69 15.71
N GLN A 730 34.20 2.42 15.45
CA GLN A 730 34.11 1.37 16.45
C GLN A 730 35.14 0.27 16.19
N THR A 731 35.75 -0.27 17.30
CA THR A 731 36.71 -1.36 17.23
C THR A 731 36.46 -2.38 18.34
N GLY A 732 36.15 -3.63 17.96
CA GLY A 732 36.12 -4.81 18.80
C GLY A 732 34.89 -5.00 19.72
N LYS A 733 34.11 -3.98 19.99
CA LYS A 733 32.89 -4.06 20.81
C LYS A 733 31.70 -3.44 20.09
N VAL A 734 30.55 -4.09 20.17
CA VAL A 734 29.28 -3.54 19.68
C VAL A 734 28.74 -2.47 20.62
N SER A 735 28.12 -1.47 20.09
CA SER A 735 27.38 -0.44 20.84
C SER A 735 26.09 -1.05 21.42
N ASN A 736 25.45 -0.34 22.35
CA ASN A 736 24.13 -0.69 22.87
C ASN A 736 23.29 0.57 22.99
N LYS A 737 23.01 1.17 21.86
CA LYS A 737 22.25 2.41 21.78
C LYS A 737 20.77 2.11 21.63
N LYS A 738 19.91 2.85 22.35
CA LYS A 738 18.47 2.61 22.37
C LYS A 738 17.70 3.29 21.23
N GLU A 739 18.21 4.42 20.75
CA GLU A 739 17.58 5.15 19.64
C GLU A 739 17.98 4.54 18.30
N VAL A 740 17.25 3.52 17.89
CA VAL A 740 17.44 2.76 16.65
C VAL A 740 16.13 2.59 15.90
N ASN A 741 16.22 2.29 14.61
CA ASN A 741 15.12 1.70 13.86
C ASN A 741 15.10 0.20 14.08
N SER A 742 13.92 -0.37 14.31
CA SER A 742 13.68 -1.81 14.35
C SER A 742 12.55 -2.19 13.41
N ASP A 743 12.40 -3.48 13.12
CA ASP A 743 11.28 -3.98 12.31
C ASP A 743 9.92 -3.66 12.93
N MET A 744 9.86 -3.60 14.27
CA MET A 744 8.64 -3.24 14.98
C MET A 744 8.44 -1.74 15.15
N TRP A 745 9.50 -0.95 14.93
CA TRP A 745 9.42 0.50 15.03
C TRP A 745 10.38 1.20 14.06
N PRO A 746 10.00 1.34 12.79
CA PRO A 746 10.78 2.02 11.77
C PRO A 746 10.59 3.56 11.91
N LYS A 747 11.19 4.15 12.93
CA LYS A 747 10.99 5.54 13.33
C LYS A 747 11.25 6.53 12.21
N ASP A 748 12.37 6.37 11.48
CA ASP A 748 12.77 7.32 10.45
C ASP A 748 11.82 7.32 9.24
N GLU A 749 11.21 6.19 8.94
CA GLU A 749 10.25 6.07 7.84
C GLU A 749 9.00 6.94 8.04
N TYR A 750 8.58 7.12 9.31
CA TYR A 750 7.40 7.88 9.71
C TYR A 750 7.74 9.22 10.40
N ASP A 751 9.01 9.58 10.51
CA ASP A 751 9.45 10.83 11.13
C ASP A 751 9.67 11.92 10.09
N PHE A 752 8.70 12.83 9.95
CA PHE A 752 8.80 13.98 9.04
C PHE A 752 9.90 14.97 9.42
N ARG A 753 10.42 14.90 10.65
CA ARG A 753 11.45 15.79 11.19
C ARG A 753 12.85 15.20 11.08
N ALA A 754 12.99 13.91 10.70
CA ALA A 754 14.30 13.31 10.59
C ALA A 754 15.16 14.12 9.60
N GLU A 755 16.22 14.71 10.12
CA GLU A 755 17.22 15.41 9.31
C GLU A 755 18.15 14.37 8.66
N LEU A 756 18.49 14.60 7.41
CA LEU A 756 19.53 13.86 6.69
C LEU A 756 20.88 14.51 7.06
N HIS A 757 21.83 13.73 7.51
CA HIS A 757 23.21 14.16 7.79
C HIS A 757 24.09 14.07 6.54
#